data_797b53ef002a6cb2a76d5e73e6d6ec41
#
_entry.id   797b53ef002a6cb2a76d5e73e6d6ec41
#
_cell.length_a   1.000
_cell.length_b   1.000
_cell.length_c   1.000
_cell.angle_alpha   90.00
_cell.angle_beta   90.00
_cell.angle_gamma   90.00
#
_symmetry.space_group_name_H-M   'P 1'
#
loop_
_entity.id
_entity.type
_entity.pdbx_description
1 polymer ?
#
loop_
_entity_poly.entity_id
_entity_poly.type
_entity_poly.pdbx_seq_one_letter_code
_entity_poly.pdbx_strand_id
1 'polypeptide(L)'
;MEGFQRSSNEPVQGVVLPIRAGKFLVPPLLPGQLQRPALLPDPSQPGLRLLLISACAGAGKTTLLAQYQARCLAAGKPTLWCTLDTADNNLPRLLATLHSGLSELGLIAGNPLPTDPRQAQHALIEQIADCQGAFALLLDEFEAINNPEVFDFIQQLLKRLPADVTLGVATRITPALNLGRLRAQGQLLEIDSQALQLNLEQTGQYLRELRQLSLSQDEIARLYQRTGGWFTGLYLASLALQRHDDTPAFIRSFGGATPALAEYLAEDVLARLDEPCRQFLLQTCILQQFSPALCDAVAARNDSRAMIQALEQANLFIGAIDEQRQVFEYHGLFAEFLRQTLALQHPDRYGQAHHAAARWYFAADRWVEALEHLFTADDIDEAARQLARHVDKLVESGHASLMMRWLSRIPEAIREQHPGLGIAYAWALIHARRYKEALQIMQNPTLADQHHHIHCLLLLINDRVDEALHSSRELLQRLPPQSKSPFRIAAYVQACSLLYSGHYDQARQLLGSDELREAQSESSYLRDVTDSLEAMLDITQGQLDSGLSRLLAANRRSRESWAGTSPVGFPVLQTTLCLVMYETDALEQAQHKLAELLPYARDHAAPDSLITTHVLLARIAYLHDDRPGWMRYLADLDQLGRIAGSTRILCSTWLERARVATLEKRLDTADHAMRSAEQLSEWDQPGILLTANDVDTPFIGRQRLNIAQGIGNPDDVQQALTQALQRNQLRRALKLRLLLVLALEARKQPVEALEQLTMALRAASPVGFIRTFLDEGMPLAAVLERWSVTFHGQEHALGIEARFVAHLLQRSQGEPASQAKREEGPPSSLSVRELQVLRLLALGYRNREIAEKMFLSELTVKSHLRKINSKLGAGGRTEAVSIARTRGWLD
;
A
#
# COMPACT_ATOMS: atom_id res chain seq x y z
N MET A 1 46.09 23.03 -32.13
CA MET A 1 45.40 24.07 -31.36
C MET A 1 44.05 23.52 -31.03
N GLU A 2 43.99 22.98 -29.89
CA GLU A 2 43.24 23.33 -28.71
C GLU A 2 41.75 23.28 -28.99
N GLY A 3 40.99 22.31 -28.62
CA GLY A 3 40.99 21.45 -27.42
C GLY A 3 39.97 22.03 -26.48
N PHE A 4 38.81 21.47 -26.31
CA PHE A 4 38.07 21.51 -25.05
C PHE A 4 37.10 20.33 -25.04
N GLN A 5 37.54 19.26 -24.40
CA GLN A 5 36.65 18.25 -23.89
C GLN A 5 35.77 18.89 -22.79
N ARG A 6 34.48 18.86 -22.96
CA ARG A 6 33.54 18.99 -21.87
C ARG A 6 32.98 17.62 -21.56
N SER A 7 33.43 17.10 -20.44
CA SER A 7 32.77 16.01 -19.72
C SER A 7 31.41 16.48 -19.25
N SER A 8 30.35 16.01 -19.84
CA SER A 8 28.99 16.16 -19.32
C SER A 8 28.66 14.95 -18.45
N ASN A 9 28.98 15.06 -17.15
CA ASN A 9 28.29 14.31 -16.11
C ASN A 9 26.97 15.03 -15.81
N GLU A 10 25.93 14.76 -16.54
CA GLU A 10 24.58 15.07 -16.11
C GLU A 10 24.06 13.91 -15.26
N PRO A 11 23.55 14.19 -14.03
CA PRO A 11 22.87 13.18 -13.25
C PRO A 11 21.58 12.79 -13.98
N VAL A 12 21.35 11.50 -14.12
CA VAL A 12 20.10 10.93 -14.63
C VAL A 12 18.97 11.43 -13.73
N GLN A 13 18.27 12.46 -14.18
CA GLN A 13 17.05 12.93 -13.54
C GLN A 13 16.04 11.79 -13.57
N GLY A 14 15.56 11.39 -12.41
CA GLY A 14 14.39 10.51 -12.28
C GLY A 14 13.26 11.10 -13.11
N VAL A 15 12.58 10.26 -13.90
CA VAL A 15 11.44 10.65 -14.73
C VAL A 15 10.31 11.08 -13.80
N VAL A 16 10.32 12.35 -13.41
CA VAL A 16 9.15 13.01 -12.84
C VAL A 16 8.18 13.15 -13.99
N LEU A 17 7.11 12.39 -13.99
CA LEU A 17 6.00 12.59 -14.93
C LEU A 17 5.59 14.06 -14.84
N PRO A 18 5.52 14.80 -15.96
CA PRO A 18 5.19 16.22 -15.93
C PRO A 18 3.80 16.38 -15.29
N ILE A 19 3.77 17.00 -14.12
CA ILE A 19 2.53 17.37 -13.44
C ILE A 19 1.87 18.39 -14.35
N ARG A 20 0.61 18.11 -14.77
CA ARG A 20 -0.12 19.03 -15.64
C ARG A 20 -0.35 20.32 -14.87
N ALA A 21 0.19 21.42 -15.32
CA ALA A 21 -0.04 22.75 -14.75
C ALA A 21 -1.55 23.05 -14.61
N GLY A 22 -2.39 22.55 -15.52
CA GLY A 22 -3.84 22.66 -15.46
C GLY A 22 -4.52 22.03 -14.24
N LYS A 23 -3.88 21.10 -13.50
CA LYS A 23 -4.47 20.47 -12.31
C LYS A 23 -4.66 21.45 -11.13
N PHE A 24 -3.83 22.47 -11.06
CA PHE A 24 -3.85 23.45 -9.97
C PHE A 24 -4.67 24.69 -10.33
N LEU A 25 -5.23 24.75 -11.54
CA LEU A 25 -6.01 25.87 -11.97
C LEU A 25 -7.42 25.81 -11.41
N VAL A 26 -7.78 26.88 -10.73
CA VAL A 26 -9.12 27.05 -10.18
C VAL A 26 -10.07 27.44 -11.32
N PRO A 27 -11.22 26.78 -11.48
CA PRO A 27 -12.22 27.22 -12.46
C PRO A 27 -12.64 28.67 -12.18
N PRO A 28 -12.62 29.55 -13.20
CA PRO A 28 -12.94 30.95 -13.01
C PRO A 28 -14.39 31.11 -12.55
N LEU A 29 -14.61 31.94 -11.54
CA LEU A 29 -15.94 32.34 -11.14
C LEU A 29 -16.47 33.31 -12.21
N LEU A 30 -17.47 32.87 -12.97
CA LEU A 30 -18.05 33.67 -14.04
C LEU A 30 -18.96 34.78 -13.47
N PRO A 31 -19.01 35.98 -14.11
CA PRO A 31 -19.99 36.97 -13.79
C PRO A 31 -21.43 36.42 -13.95
N GLY A 32 -22.26 36.61 -12.94
CA GLY A 32 -23.62 36.06 -12.95
C GLY A 32 -23.80 34.69 -12.31
N GLN A 33 -22.80 34.19 -11.58
CA GLN A 33 -22.99 33.02 -10.72
C GLN A 33 -23.60 33.38 -9.38
N LEU A 34 -24.55 32.57 -8.91
CA LEU A 34 -25.16 32.76 -7.60
C LEU A 34 -24.14 32.53 -6.48
N GLN A 35 -23.94 33.56 -5.66
CA GLN A 35 -23.08 33.46 -4.48
C GLN A 35 -23.83 32.79 -3.33
N ARG A 36 -23.19 31.84 -2.64
CA ARG A 36 -23.80 31.07 -1.54
C ARG A 36 -22.98 31.12 -0.25
N PRO A 37 -22.74 32.32 0.28
CA PRO A 37 -21.86 32.48 1.46
C PRO A 37 -22.39 31.77 2.71
N ALA A 38 -23.71 31.58 2.81
CA ALA A 38 -24.34 30.89 3.94
C ALA A 38 -24.01 29.41 4.06
N LEU A 39 -23.58 28.75 2.96
CA LEU A 39 -23.19 27.36 2.95
C LEU A 39 -21.68 27.16 3.31
N LEU A 40 -20.91 28.23 3.24
CA LEU A 40 -19.46 28.14 3.36
C LEU A 40 -19.00 28.46 4.81
N PRO A 41 -18.05 27.70 5.36
CA PRO A 41 -17.52 27.99 6.66
C PRO A 41 -16.69 29.28 6.63
N ASP A 42 -16.50 29.88 7.80
CA ASP A 42 -15.55 30.98 7.98
C ASP A 42 -14.11 30.41 7.85
N PRO A 43 -13.29 30.91 6.92
CA PRO A 43 -11.91 30.45 6.76
C PRO A 43 -11.04 30.65 8.00
N SER A 44 -11.38 31.61 8.85
CA SER A 44 -10.65 31.92 10.09
C SER A 44 -11.09 31.04 11.27
N GLN A 45 -12.15 30.26 11.15
CA GLN A 45 -12.61 29.38 12.22
C GLN A 45 -11.68 28.17 12.38
N PRO A 46 -10.96 28.04 13.50
CA PRO A 46 -10.06 26.90 13.71
C PRO A 46 -10.84 25.60 13.97
N GLY A 47 -10.23 24.47 13.64
CA GLY A 47 -10.75 23.15 13.99
C GLY A 47 -11.58 22.46 12.91
N LEU A 48 -11.96 23.12 11.83
CA LEU A 48 -12.57 22.45 10.68
C LEU A 48 -11.47 21.73 9.86
N ARG A 49 -11.45 20.42 9.91
CA ARG A 49 -10.47 19.60 9.17
C ARG A 49 -10.94 19.20 7.79
N LEU A 50 -12.24 18.94 7.63
CA LEU A 50 -12.80 18.50 6.36
C LEU A 50 -14.06 19.31 6.01
N LEU A 51 -14.02 19.97 4.85
CA LEU A 51 -15.19 20.47 4.13
C LEU A 51 -15.49 19.45 3.04
N LEU A 52 -16.57 18.70 3.17
CA LEU A 52 -17.01 17.70 2.19
C LEU A 52 -18.24 18.18 1.44
N ILE A 53 -18.10 18.42 0.15
CA ILE A 53 -19.18 18.79 -0.75
C ILE A 53 -19.52 17.55 -1.60
N SER A 54 -20.59 16.85 -1.23
CA SER A 54 -20.99 15.60 -1.89
C SER A 54 -22.35 15.76 -2.56
N ALA A 55 -22.36 15.78 -3.90
CA ALA A 55 -23.58 15.93 -4.65
C ALA A 55 -23.44 15.38 -6.08
N CYS A 56 -24.57 15.16 -6.75
CA CYS A 56 -24.60 14.72 -8.14
C CYS A 56 -23.91 15.71 -9.10
N ALA A 57 -23.69 15.27 -10.33
CA ALA A 57 -23.11 16.11 -11.37
C ALA A 57 -23.99 17.35 -11.62
N GLY A 58 -23.36 18.49 -11.86
CA GLY A 58 -24.07 19.73 -12.14
C GLY A 58 -24.78 20.40 -10.95
N ALA A 59 -24.58 19.93 -9.73
CA ALA A 59 -25.11 20.55 -8.52
C ALA A 59 -24.40 21.86 -8.11
N GLY A 60 -23.26 22.18 -8.73
CA GLY A 60 -22.49 23.38 -8.41
C GLY A 60 -21.39 23.14 -7.36
N LYS A 61 -20.96 21.90 -7.16
CA LYS A 61 -19.89 21.53 -6.20
C LYS A 61 -18.61 22.30 -6.44
N THR A 62 -18.09 22.22 -7.65
CA THR A 62 -16.87 22.91 -8.10
C THR A 62 -16.98 24.42 -7.90
N THR A 63 -18.15 24.98 -8.26
CA THR A 63 -18.44 26.42 -8.08
C THR A 63 -18.41 26.82 -6.60
N LEU A 64 -19.06 26.03 -5.74
CA LEU A 64 -19.07 26.30 -4.29
C LEU A 64 -17.68 26.17 -3.69
N LEU A 65 -16.90 25.14 -4.10
CA LEU A 65 -15.51 24.96 -3.66
C LEU A 65 -14.63 26.12 -4.13
N ALA A 66 -14.84 26.65 -5.35
CA ALA A 66 -14.14 27.83 -5.85
C ALA A 66 -14.55 29.11 -5.11
N GLN A 67 -15.83 29.26 -4.70
CA GLN A 67 -16.28 30.34 -3.83
C GLN A 67 -15.61 30.26 -2.45
N TYR A 68 -15.44 29.06 -1.91
CA TYR A 68 -14.68 28.84 -0.67
C TYR A 68 -13.21 29.23 -0.82
N GLN A 69 -12.58 28.85 -1.92
CA GLN A 69 -11.22 29.24 -2.26
C GLN A 69 -11.07 30.76 -2.30
N ALA A 70 -11.95 31.46 -3.03
CA ALA A 70 -11.94 32.91 -3.10
C ALA A 70 -12.10 33.56 -1.72
N ARG A 71 -12.96 32.99 -0.86
CA ARG A 71 -13.16 33.44 0.52
C ARG A 71 -11.92 33.19 1.40
N CYS A 72 -11.23 32.06 1.23
CA CYS A 72 -9.96 31.78 1.90
C CYS A 72 -8.90 32.83 1.51
N LEU A 73 -8.73 33.09 0.23
CA LEU A 73 -7.76 34.08 -0.28
C LEU A 73 -8.09 35.49 0.23
N ALA A 74 -9.37 35.90 0.25
CA ALA A 74 -9.79 37.16 0.80
C ALA A 74 -9.50 37.29 2.33
N ALA A 75 -9.49 36.16 3.04
CA ALA A 75 -9.12 36.09 4.46
C ALA A 75 -7.59 35.93 4.67
N GLY A 76 -6.76 35.97 3.62
CA GLY A 76 -5.32 35.80 3.71
C GLY A 76 -4.87 34.35 3.92
N LYS A 77 -5.77 33.36 3.73
CA LYS A 77 -5.48 31.92 3.86
C LYS A 77 -5.09 31.34 2.48
N PRO A 78 -3.81 30.96 2.27
CA PRO A 78 -3.39 30.34 1.01
C PRO A 78 -4.16 29.06 0.71
N THR A 79 -4.32 28.75 -0.58
CA THR A 79 -5.04 27.55 -0.99
C THR A 79 -4.29 26.80 -2.08
N LEU A 80 -4.22 25.49 -1.95
CA LEU A 80 -3.86 24.61 -3.06
C LEU A 80 -5.13 23.99 -3.63
N TRP A 81 -5.42 24.28 -4.89
CA TRP A 81 -6.45 23.60 -5.67
C TRP A 81 -5.85 22.43 -6.42
N CYS A 82 -6.53 21.30 -6.44
CA CYS A 82 -6.16 20.14 -7.25
C CYS A 82 -7.41 19.45 -7.82
N THR A 83 -7.54 19.47 -9.14
CA THR A 83 -8.57 18.68 -9.83
C THR A 83 -8.03 17.29 -10.09
N LEU A 84 -8.71 16.28 -9.55
CA LEU A 84 -8.28 14.88 -9.60
C LEU A 84 -8.81 14.19 -10.87
N ASP A 85 -8.05 13.22 -11.35
CA ASP A 85 -8.44 12.35 -12.46
C ASP A 85 -8.15 10.88 -12.14
N THR A 86 -8.54 9.97 -13.03
CA THR A 86 -8.33 8.52 -12.82
C THR A 86 -6.87 8.12 -12.67
N ALA A 87 -5.93 8.91 -13.17
CA ALA A 87 -4.50 8.63 -13.01
C ALA A 87 -4.00 8.93 -11.58
N ASP A 88 -4.73 9.74 -10.82
CA ASP A 88 -4.44 10.02 -9.41
C ASP A 88 -4.84 8.86 -8.47
N ASN A 89 -5.42 7.79 -9.00
CA ASN A 89 -5.51 6.51 -8.31
C ASN A 89 -4.13 5.86 -8.04
N ASN A 90 -3.09 6.35 -8.68
CA ASN A 90 -1.71 5.99 -8.36
C ASN A 90 -1.23 6.85 -7.19
N LEU A 91 -1.09 6.25 -6.01
CA LEU A 91 -0.69 6.97 -4.79
C LEU A 91 0.62 7.76 -4.96
N PRO A 92 1.73 7.19 -5.50
CA PRO A 92 2.96 7.95 -5.74
C PRO A 92 2.75 9.21 -6.58
N ARG A 93 1.92 9.12 -7.63
CA ARG A 93 1.60 10.25 -8.48
C ARG A 93 0.83 11.33 -7.74
N LEU A 94 -0.19 10.93 -6.98
CA LEU A 94 -0.96 11.87 -6.16
C LEU A 94 -0.07 12.58 -5.14
N LEU A 95 0.79 11.82 -4.44
CA LEU A 95 1.75 12.39 -3.48
C LEU A 95 2.69 13.39 -4.13
N ALA A 96 3.26 13.04 -5.29
CA ALA A 96 4.12 13.94 -6.05
C ALA A 96 3.38 15.21 -6.51
N THR A 97 2.12 15.07 -6.97
CA THR A 97 1.28 16.19 -7.37
C THR A 97 1.03 17.14 -6.20
N LEU A 98 0.58 16.62 -5.07
CA LEU A 98 0.31 17.43 -3.88
C LEU A 98 1.60 18.08 -3.33
N HIS A 99 2.68 17.34 -3.28
CA HIS A 99 3.98 17.85 -2.83
C HIS A 99 4.46 19.00 -3.72
N SER A 100 4.39 18.85 -5.06
CA SER A 100 4.78 19.90 -5.99
C SER A 100 3.95 21.17 -5.78
N GLY A 101 2.62 21.05 -5.73
CA GLY A 101 1.76 22.20 -5.54
C GLY A 101 1.96 22.90 -4.19
N LEU A 102 2.12 22.16 -3.09
CA LEU A 102 2.40 22.72 -1.77
C LEU A 102 3.78 23.37 -1.70
N SER A 103 4.77 22.79 -2.38
CA SER A 103 6.14 23.37 -2.45
C SER A 103 6.19 24.65 -3.28
N GLU A 104 5.48 24.69 -4.43
CA GLU A 104 5.38 25.89 -5.27
C GLU A 104 4.72 27.05 -4.53
N LEU A 105 3.77 26.77 -3.65
CA LEU A 105 3.14 27.77 -2.79
C LEU A 105 3.98 28.12 -1.56
N GLY A 106 5.14 27.49 -1.36
CA GLY A 106 6.00 27.69 -0.20
C GLY A 106 5.40 27.23 1.13
N LEU A 107 4.40 26.35 1.09
CA LEU A 107 3.71 25.85 2.29
C LEU A 107 4.45 24.70 2.96
N ILE A 108 5.25 23.97 2.20
CA ILE A 108 6.12 22.91 2.70
C ILE A 108 7.54 23.10 2.18
N ALA A 109 8.52 22.49 2.86
CA ALA A 109 9.88 22.46 2.35
C ALA A 109 9.94 21.67 1.04
N GLY A 110 10.56 22.24 0.00
CA GLY A 110 10.68 21.62 -1.32
C GLY A 110 11.65 20.42 -1.39
N ASN A 111 11.87 19.74 -0.26
CA ASN A 111 12.70 18.54 -0.20
C ASN A 111 12.03 17.42 -0.98
N PRO A 112 12.73 16.72 -1.87
CA PRO A 112 12.15 15.64 -2.65
C PRO A 112 11.58 14.56 -1.72
N LEU A 113 10.39 14.06 -2.07
CA LEU A 113 9.79 12.95 -1.35
C LEU A 113 10.64 11.68 -1.53
N PRO A 114 10.71 10.84 -0.51
CA PRO A 114 11.27 9.50 -0.65
C PRO A 114 10.61 8.76 -1.81
N THR A 115 11.38 7.91 -2.46
CA THR A 115 10.88 7.13 -3.62
C THR A 115 9.96 5.98 -3.21
N ASP A 116 10.08 5.50 -1.96
CA ASP A 116 9.11 4.55 -1.41
C ASP A 116 7.77 5.23 -1.13
N PRO A 117 6.65 4.77 -1.72
CA PRO A 117 5.33 5.40 -1.60
C PRO A 117 4.87 5.63 -0.16
N ARG A 118 5.20 4.73 0.77
CA ARG A 118 4.79 4.87 2.16
C ARG A 118 5.66 5.81 2.95
N GLN A 119 6.96 5.83 2.66
CA GLN A 119 7.84 6.86 3.22
C GLN A 119 7.49 8.23 2.64
N ALA A 120 7.18 8.31 1.35
CA ALA A 120 6.71 9.53 0.69
C ALA A 120 5.39 10.02 1.32
N GLN A 121 4.44 9.12 1.54
CA GLN A 121 3.19 9.41 2.23
C GLN A 121 3.43 9.95 3.64
N HIS A 122 4.28 9.27 4.42
CA HIS A 122 4.60 9.70 5.79
C HIS A 122 5.32 11.04 5.80
N ALA A 123 6.31 11.20 4.94
CA ALA A 123 7.07 12.45 4.80
C ALA A 123 6.17 13.63 4.40
N LEU A 124 5.26 13.43 3.43
CA LEU A 124 4.32 14.49 3.04
C LEU A 124 3.36 14.85 4.16
N ILE A 125 2.84 13.86 4.88
CA ILE A 125 1.94 14.10 6.03
C ILE A 125 2.69 14.85 7.14
N GLU A 126 3.94 14.53 7.43
CA GLU A 126 4.76 15.23 8.42
C GLU A 126 5.06 16.64 7.97
N GLN A 127 5.48 16.86 6.72
CA GLN A 127 5.70 18.20 6.18
C GLN A 127 4.45 19.08 6.28
N ILE A 128 3.27 18.51 6.03
CA ILE A 128 1.98 19.22 6.20
C ILE A 128 1.68 19.46 7.68
N ALA A 129 1.95 18.51 8.55
CA ALA A 129 1.71 18.62 9.98
C ALA A 129 2.63 19.65 10.66
N ASP A 130 3.85 19.81 10.17
CA ASP A 130 4.85 20.77 10.65
C ASP A 130 4.66 22.18 10.08
N CYS A 131 3.73 22.34 9.13
CA CYS A 131 3.43 23.64 8.55
C CYS A 131 2.86 24.61 9.60
N GLN A 132 3.55 25.76 9.78
CA GLN A 132 3.16 26.75 10.76
C GLN A 132 2.15 27.80 10.25
N GLY A 133 1.57 27.59 9.08
CA GLY A 133 0.63 28.51 8.44
C GLY A 133 -0.74 27.91 8.21
N ALA A 134 -1.80 28.74 8.33
CA ALA A 134 -3.13 28.34 7.91
C ALA A 134 -3.20 28.24 6.39
N PHE A 135 -3.68 27.13 5.85
CA PHE A 135 -3.97 26.98 4.42
C PHE A 135 -5.15 26.03 4.17
N ALA A 136 -5.63 25.98 2.94
CA ALA A 136 -6.64 24.99 2.56
C ALA A 136 -6.16 24.16 1.35
N LEU A 137 -6.31 22.85 1.46
CA LEU A 137 -6.10 21.90 0.36
C LEU A 137 -7.48 21.57 -0.23
N LEU A 138 -7.70 21.90 -1.51
CA LEU A 138 -8.97 21.75 -2.18
C LEU A 138 -8.86 20.71 -3.28
N LEU A 139 -9.60 19.60 -3.11
CA LEU A 139 -9.62 18.47 -4.05
C LEU A 139 -10.98 18.44 -4.75
N ASP A 140 -10.96 18.69 -6.04
CA ASP A 140 -12.16 18.62 -6.89
C ASP A 140 -12.17 17.32 -7.70
N GLU A 141 -13.36 16.88 -8.12
CA GLU A 141 -13.58 15.60 -8.82
C GLU A 141 -13.05 14.38 -8.07
N PHE A 142 -13.21 14.38 -6.76
CA PHE A 142 -12.68 13.31 -5.90
C PHE A 142 -13.30 11.93 -6.18
N GLU A 143 -14.44 11.87 -6.89
CA GLU A 143 -15.03 10.61 -7.39
C GLU A 143 -14.15 9.85 -8.37
N ALA A 144 -13.13 10.48 -8.93
CA ALA A 144 -12.12 9.82 -9.75
C ALA A 144 -11.26 8.81 -8.95
N ILE A 145 -11.26 8.95 -7.62
CA ILE A 145 -10.48 8.11 -6.71
C ILE A 145 -11.29 6.91 -6.25
N ASN A 146 -10.74 5.71 -6.47
CA ASN A 146 -11.30 4.44 -6.00
C ASN A 146 -10.24 3.50 -5.39
N ASN A 147 -8.98 3.94 -5.31
CA ASN A 147 -7.89 3.17 -4.73
C ASN A 147 -7.94 3.24 -3.19
N PRO A 148 -8.05 2.11 -2.48
CA PRO A 148 -8.01 2.05 -1.03
C PRO A 148 -6.77 2.71 -0.39
N GLU A 149 -5.61 2.63 -1.04
CA GLU A 149 -4.38 3.24 -0.53
C GLU A 149 -4.46 4.77 -0.51
N VAL A 150 -5.13 5.36 -1.52
CA VAL A 150 -5.37 6.81 -1.55
C VAL A 150 -6.37 7.21 -0.45
N PHE A 151 -7.40 6.42 -0.22
CA PHE A 151 -8.32 6.68 0.90
C PHE A 151 -7.60 6.58 2.24
N ASP A 152 -6.73 5.60 2.42
CA ASP A 152 -5.91 5.46 3.64
C ASP A 152 -4.97 6.66 3.83
N PHE A 153 -4.35 7.14 2.75
CA PHE A 153 -3.55 8.36 2.78
C PHE A 153 -4.38 9.56 3.25
N ILE A 154 -5.52 9.83 2.64
CA ILE A 154 -6.41 10.94 3.02
C ILE A 154 -6.88 10.80 4.46
N GLN A 155 -7.19 9.60 4.93
CA GLN A 155 -7.55 9.35 6.32
C GLN A 155 -6.41 9.65 7.30
N GLN A 156 -5.19 9.26 6.95
CA GLN A 156 -4.01 9.54 7.78
C GLN A 156 -3.69 11.04 7.78
N LEU A 157 -3.81 11.70 6.63
CA LEU A 157 -3.68 13.13 6.50
C LEU A 157 -4.67 13.85 7.42
N LEU A 158 -5.97 13.54 7.34
CA LEU A 158 -7.02 14.14 8.15
C LEU A 158 -6.79 13.97 9.67
N LYS A 159 -6.17 12.89 10.10
CA LYS A 159 -5.83 12.67 11.52
C LYS A 159 -4.73 13.61 12.01
N ARG A 160 -3.83 14.03 11.12
CA ARG A 160 -2.63 14.80 11.46
C ARG A 160 -2.65 16.26 11.00
N LEU A 161 -3.71 16.68 10.28
CA LEU A 161 -3.86 18.07 9.86
C LEU A 161 -3.77 19.03 11.07
N PRO A 162 -3.00 20.11 10.98
CA PRO A 162 -3.05 21.20 11.93
C PRO A 162 -4.46 21.79 12.08
N ALA A 163 -4.75 22.42 13.21
CA ALA A 163 -6.07 22.98 13.50
C ALA A 163 -6.52 24.05 12.48
N ASP A 164 -5.55 24.74 11.89
CA ASP A 164 -5.78 25.85 10.94
C ASP A 164 -5.74 25.42 9.47
N VAL A 165 -5.51 24.12 9.22
CA VAL A 165 -5.49 23.54 7.87
C VAL A 165 -6.79 22.83 7.59
N THR A 166 -7.41 23.16 6.46
CA THR A 166 -8.68 22.57 6.03
C THR A 166 -8.50 21.79 4.74
N LEU A 167 -8.94 20.55 4.71
CA LEU A 167 -9.14 19.78 3.47
C LEU A 167 -10.53 20.04 2.94
N GLY A 168 -10.66 20.60 1.74
CA GLY A 168 -11.92 20.73 1.00
C GLY A 168 -12.01 19.66 -0.07
N VAL A 169 -13.09 18.91 -0.08
CA VAL A 169 -13.32 17.82 -1.05
C VAL A 169 -14.65 18.01 -1.73
N ALA A 170 -14.64 18.08 -3.07
CA ALA A 170 -15.85 18.02 -3.87
C ALA A 170 -15.91 16.67 -4.60
N THR A 171 -17.05 15.99 -4.48
CA THR A 171 -17.24 14.62 -4.99
C THR A 171 -18.69 14.36 -5.40
N ARG A 172 -18.90 13.39 -6.30
CA ARG A 172 -20.26 12.95 -6.69
C ARG A 172 -20.81 11.90 -5.74
N ILE A 173 -19.95 11.14 -5.09
CA ILE A 173 -20.32 10.05 -4.19
C ILE A 173 -19.62 10.25 -2.86
N THR A 174 -20.26 9.84 -1.78
CA THR A 174 -19.64 9.90 -0.45
C THR A 174 -18.40 9.01 -0.43
N PRO A 175 -17.22 9.58 -0.20
CA PRO A 175 -15.99 8.80 -0.22
C PRO A 175 -15.93 7.81 0.96
N ALA A 176 -15.23 6.69 0.77
CA ALA A 176 -15.03 5.66 1.79
C ALA A 176 -14.04 6.12 2.88
N LEU A 177 -14.28 7.30 3.45
CA LEU A 177 -13.54 7.89 4.56
C LEU A 177 -14.29 7.63 5.87
N ASN A 178 -13.57 7.39 6.97
CA ASN A 178 -14.17 7.18 8.30
C ASN A 178 -14.68 8.50 8.91
N LEU A 179 -15.74 9.06 8.32
CA LEU A 179 -16.29 10.40 8.64
C LEU A 179 -16.89 10.47 10.05
N GLY A 180 -17.31 9.33 10.63
CA GLY A 180 -17.99 9.29 11.92
C GLY A 180 -17.22 9.92 13.07
N ARG A 181 -15.89 9.78 13.09
CA ARG A 181 -15.04 10.40 14.10
C ARG A 181 -14.94 11.92 13.93
N LEU A 182 -14.75 12.40 12.71
CA LEU A 182 -14.67 13.83 12.40
C LEU A 182 -16.00 14.51 12.70
N ARG A 183 -17.12 13.85 12.37
CA ARG A 183 -18.47 14.33 12.67
C ARG A 183 -18.71 14.45 14.19
N ALA A 184 -18.31 13.43 14.97
CA ALA A 184 -18.43 13.44 16.41
C ALA A 184 -17.57 14.51 17.10
N GLN A 185 -16.46 14.92 16.45
CA GLN A 185 -15.54 15.96 16.97
C GLN A 185 -15.86 17.37 16.45
N GLY A 186 -16.91 17.55 15.65
CA GLY A 186 -17.24 18.85 15.04
C GLY A 186 -16.18 19.35 14.04
N GLN A 187 -15.37 18.45 13.47
CA GLN A 187 -14.27 18.77 12.55
C GLN A 187 -14.66 18.58 11.08
N LEU A 188 -15.91 18.24 10.80
CA LEU A 188 -16.47 17.99 9.48
C LEU A 188 -17.63 18.93 9.22
N LEU A 189 -17.59 19.60 8.07
CA LEU A 189 -18.74 20.25 7.46
C LEU A 189 -19.12 19.48 6.21
N GLU A 190 -20.32 18.93 6.21
CA GLU A 190 -20.89 18.22 5.06
C GLU A 190 -21.90 19.11 4.35
N ILE A 191 -21.71 19.26 3.05
CA ILE A 191 -22.65 19.94 2.15
C ILE A 191 -23.09 18.91 1.13
N ASP A 192 -24.30 18.46 1.27
CA ASP A 192 -24.90 17.42 0.41
C ASP A 192 -25.66 17.99 -0.78
N SER A 193 -26.25 17.10 -1.59
CA SER A 193 -27.08 17.49 -2.74
C SER A 193 -28.25 18.34 -2.33
N GLN A 194 -28.83 18.11 -1.15
CA GLN A 194 -30.01 18.87 -0.70
C GLN A 194 -29.64 20.31 -0.32
N ALA A 195 -28.49 20.48 0.36
CA ALA A 195 -27.94 21.79 0.69
C ALA A 195 -27.54 22.60 -0.56
N LEU A 196 -27.07 21.91 -1.61
CA LEU A 196 -26.70 22.55 -2.87
C LEU A 196 -27.89 22.91 -3.77
N GLN A 197 -28.99 22.24 -3.63
CA GLN A 197 -30.20 22.63 -4.39
C GLN A 197 -30.58 24.06 -4.09
N LEU A 198 -30.99 24.78 -5.13
CA LEU A 198 -31.56 26.10 -4.98
C LEU A 198 -32.97 25.98 -4.42
N ASN A 199 -33.28 26.76 -3.42
CA ASN A 199 -34.67 26.89 -3.00
C ASN A 199 -35.44 27.73 -4.00
N LEU A 200 -36.76 27.86 -3.80
CA LEU A 200 -37.63 28.59 -4.73
C LEU A 200 -37.22 30.07 -4.89
N GLU A 201 -36.81 30.71 -3.79
CA GLU A 201 -36.38 32.11 -3.78
C GLU A 201 -35.07 32.28 -4.55
N GLN A 202 -34.09 31.46 -4.26
CA GLN A 202 -32.78 31.42 -4.96
C GLN A 202 -32.96 31.08 -6.45
N THR A 203 -33.90 30.20 -6.79
CA THR A 203 -34.25 29.88 -8.18
C THR A 203 -34.81 31.11 -8.86
N GLY A 204 -35.68 31.85 -8.18
CA GLY A 204 -36.24 33.10 -8.70
C GLY A 204 -35.17 34.17 -8.89
N GLN A 205 -34.32 34.36 -7.89
CA GLN A 205 -33.17 35.26 -7.96
C GLN A 205 -32.26 34.89 -9.13
N TYR A 206 -31.90 33.62 -9.25
CA TYR A 206 -31.06 33.14 -10.33
C TYR A 206 -31.63 33.39 -11.71
N LEU A 207 -32.87 33.01 -11.94
CA LEU A 207 -33.51 33.12 -13.26
C LEU A 207 -33.84 34.57 -13.64
N ARG A 208 -34.34 35.40 -12.69
CA ARG A 208 -34.73 36.79 -12.97
C ARG A 208 -33.55 37.75 -12.96
N GLU A 209 -32.72 37.73 -11.90
CA GLU A 209 -31.70 38.73 -11.70
C GLU A 209 -30.42 38.37 -12.50
N LEU A 210 -29.97 37.11 -12.38
CA LEU A 210 -28.71 36.70 -13.00
C LEU A 210 -28.87 36.28 -14.46
N ARG A 211 -29.99 35.61 -14.80
CA ARG A 211 -30.27 35.19 -16.19
C ARG A 211 -31.14 36.17 -16.96
N GLN A 212 -31.66 37.24 -16.33
CA GLN A 212 -32.45 38.29 -16.89
C GLN A 212 -33.72 37.78 -17.64
N LEU A 213 -34.32 36.72 -17.09
CA LEU A 213 -35.51 36.13 -17.63
C LEU A 213 -36.77 36.78 -17.02
N SER A 214 -37.72 37.24 -17.86
CA SER A 214 -39.00 37.79 -17.42
C SER A 214 -39.98 36.67 -17.11
N LEU A 215 -39.79 35.95 -15.99
CA LEU A 215 -40.65 34.84 -15.57
C LEU A 215 -41.57 35.25 -14.43
N SER A 216 -42.81 34.79 -14.51
CA SER A 216 -43.77 34.88 -13.41
C SER A 216 -43.38 33.97 -12.24
N GLN A 217 -43.99 34.21 -11.06
CA GLN A 217 -43.75 33.37 -9.89
C GLN A 217 -44.18 31.90 -10.12
N ASP A 218 -45.29 31.71 -10.85
CA ASP A 218 -45.79 30.39 -11.20
C ASP A 218 -44.86 29.61 -12.15
N GLU A 219 -44.24 30.31 -13.09
CA GLU A 219 -43.27 29.72 -14.02
C GLU A 219 -42.02 29.32 -13.31
N ILE A 220 -41.51 30.14 -12.38
CA ILE A 220 -40.36 29.81 -11.55
C ILE A 220 -40.68 28.61 -10.64
N ALA A 221 -41.90 28.63 -10.04
CA ALA A 221 -42.32 27.50 -9.20
C ALA A 221 -42.41 26.19 -9.98
N ARG A 222 -42.87 26.22 -11.21
CA ARG A 222 -42.92 25.05 -12.10
C ARG A 222 -41.51 24.56 -12.49
N LEU A 223 -40.61 25.46 -12.85
CA LEU A 223 -39.22 25.09 -13.15
C LEU A 223 -38.54 24.52 -11.92
N TYR A 224 -38.74 25.15 -10.77
CA TYR A 224 -38.25 24.65 -9.51
C TYR A 224 -38.77 23.24 -9.20
N GLN A 225 -40.06 23.00 -9.28
CA GLN A 225 -40.66 21.68 -9.04
C GLN A 225 -40.12 20.61 -9.99
N ARG A 226 -39.83 20.97 -11.23
CA ARG A 226 -39.34 20.02 -12.25
C ARG A 226 -37.83 19.73 -12.13
N THR A 227 -37.05 20.73 -11.75
CA THR A 227 -35.59 20.60 -11.59
C THR A 227 -35.19 20.21 -10.18
N GLY A 228 -36.13 20.32 -9.21
CA GLY A 228 -35.82 20.17 -7.79
C GLY A 228 -34.80 21.20 -7.30
N GLY A 229 -34.69 22.36 -7.98
CA GLY A 229 -33.63 23.32 -7.70
C GLY A 229 -32.24 22.92 -8.19
N TRP A 230 -32.15 21.93 -9.06
CA TRP A 230 -30.88 21.49 -9.62
C TRP A 230 -30.28 22.55 -10.54
N PHE A 231 -29.10 23.05 -10.16
CA PHE A 231 -28.52 24.24 -10.79
C PHE A 231 -28.30 24.07 -12.29
N THR A 232 -27.74 22.95 -12.74
CA THR A 232 -27.50 22.74 -14.18
C THR A 232 -28.80 22.58 -14.97
N GLY A 233 -29.79 21.92 -14.41
CA GLY A 233 -31.10 21.83 -15.02
C GLY A 233 -31.74 23.22 -15.19
N LEU A 234 -31.63 24.09 -14.18
CA LEU A 234 -32.08 25.47 -14.23
C LEU A 234 -31.27 26.31 -15.22
N TYR A 235 -29.97 26.11 -15.26
CA TYR A 235 -29.09 26.77 -16.22
C TYR A 235 -29.46 26.38 -17.66
N LEU A 236 -29.63 25.08 -17.92
CA LEU A 236 -30.04 24.56 -19.22
C LEU A 236 -31.42 25.09 -19.63
N ALA A 237 -32.37 25.02 -18.69
CA ALA A 237 -33.67 25.59 -18.90
C ALA A 237 -33.58 27.09 -19.23
N SER A 238 -32.71 27.83 -18.53
CA SER A 238 -32.56 29.29 -18.78
C SER A 238 -31.99 29.60 -20.15
N LEU A 239 -31.04 28.78 -20.64
CA LEU A 239 -30.49 28.94 -21.99
C LEU A 239 -31.54 28.69 -23.06
N ALA A 240 -32.35 27.67 -22.85
CA ALA A 240 -33.43 27.39 -23.78
C ALA A 240 -34.49 28.47 -23.78
N LEU A 241 -34.90 28.95 -22.61
CA LEU A 241 -35.86 30.02 -22.45
C LEU A 241 -35.41 31.33 -23.11
N GLN A 242 -34.12 31.64 -23.13
CA GLN A 242 -33.59 32.81 -23.85
C GLN A 242 -33.79 32.76 -25.37
N ARG A 243 -34.04 31.57 -25.90
CA ARG A 243 -34.13 31.31 -27.34
C ARG A 243 -35.54 30.85 -27.80
N HIS A 244 -36.44 30.61 -26.84
CA HIS A 244 -37.81 30.18 -27.11
C HIS A 244 -38.78 31.36 -27.07
N ASP A 245 -39.58 31.54 -28.12
CA ASP A 245 -40.58 32.57 -28.16
C ASP A 245 -41.83 32.24 -27.30
N ASP A 246 -42.11 30.92 -27.09
CA ASP A 246 -43.21 30.45 -26.26
C ASP A 246 -42.68 29.86 -24.93
N THR A 247 -42.33 30.75 -24.02
CA THR A 247 -41.90 30.44 -22.66
C THR A 247 -42.83 29.49 -21.89
N PRO A 248 -44.18 29.73 -21.87
CA PRO A 248 -45.12 28.86 -21.16
C PRO A 248 -45.21 27.43 -21.73
N ALA A 249 -45.16 27.26 -23.06
CA ALA A 249 -45.15 25.93 -23.68
C ALA A 249 -43.88 25.14 -23.36
N PHE A 250 -42.75 25.84 -23.41
CA PHE A 250 -41.46 25.26 -23.03
C PHE A 250 -41.44 24.80 -21.57
N ILE A 251 -41.82 25.64 -20.61
CA ILE A 251 -41.85 25.30 -19.19
C ILE A 251 -42.81 24.13 -18.92
N ARG A 252 -43.90 24.02 -19.67
CA ARG A 252 -44.83 22.89 -19.59
C ARG A 252 -44.20 21.59 -20.10
N SER A 253 -43.38 21.65 -21.14
CA SER A 253 -42.71 20.48 -21.73
C SER A 253 -41.40 20.14 -21.04
N PHE A 254 -40.75 21.12 -20.39
CA PHE A 254 -39.52 20.93 -19.62
C PHE A 254 -39.84 20.14 -18.38
N GLY A 255 -39.51 18.89 -18.37
CA GLY A 255 -39.66 18.08 -17.20
C GLY A 255 -39.76 16.61 -17.54
N GLY A 256 -39.12 15.86 -16.80
CA GLY A 256 -39.03 14.43 -16.95
C GLY A 256 -37.69 13.94 -16.56
N ALA A 257 -37.57 12.63 -16.48
CA ALA A 257 -36.34 11.96 -16.14
C ALA A 257 -35.19 12.34 -17.09
N THR A 258 -33.97 12.10 -16.66
CA THR A 258 -32.72 12.32 -17.41
C THR A 258 -32.78 12.11 -18.94
N PRO A 259 -33.56 11.16 -19.50
CA PRO A 259 -33.75 10.99 -20.93
C PRO A 259 -34.39 12.21 -21.61
N ALA A 260 -35.39 12.86 -20.97
CA ALA A 260 -36.03 14.03 -21.54
C ALA A 260 -35.12 15.27 -21.58
N LEU A 261 -34.20 15.39 -20.67
CA LEU A 261 -33.15 16.41 -20.70
C LEU A 261 -32.15 16.16 -21.82
N ALA A 262 -31.79 14.90 -22.05
CA ALA A 262 -30.90 14.47 -23.15
C ALA A 262 -31.57 14.70 -24.50
N GLU A 263 -32.86 14.36 -24.62
CA GLU A 263 -33.69 14.60 -25.80
C GLU A 263 -33.81 16.11 -26.08
N TYR A 264 -34.00 16.87 -25.01
CA TYR A 264 -34.05 18.34 -25.10
C TYR A 264 -32.68 18.93 -25.51
N LEU A 265 -31.59 18.46 -24.92
CA LEU A 265 -30.21 18.85 -25.31
C LEU A 265 -29.92 18.51 -26.77
N ALA A 266 -30.47 17.41 -27.26
CA ALA A 266 -30.38 17.03 -28.67
C ALA A 266 -31.15 17.98 -29.57
N GLU A 267 -32.42 18.25 -29.22
CA GLU A 267 -33.33 19.01 -30.07
C GLU A 267 -33.15 20.53 -29.99
N ASP A 268 -32.97 21.06 -28.77
CA ASP A 268 -32.93 22.50 -28.55
C ASP A 268 -31.54 23.12 -28.46
N VAL A 269 -30.54 22.34 -28.11
CA VAL A 269 -29.15 22.81 -28.08
C VAL A 269 -28.42 22.37 -29.34
N LEU A 270 -28.31 21.06 -29.61
CA LEU A 270 -27.57 20.57 -30.77
C LEU A 270 -28.23 20.89 -32.11
N ALA A 271 -29.56 20.77 -32.21
CA ALA A 271 -30.27 21.00 -33.46
C ALA A 271 -30.25 22.45 -33.92
N ARG A 272 -30.01 23.39 -33.01
CA ARG A 272 -29.93 24.84 -33.30
C ARG A 272 -28.54 25.32 -33.66
N LEU A 273 -27.54 24.46 -33.48
CA LEU A 273 -26.18 24.75 -33.90
C LEU A 273 -26.04 24.53 -35.41
N ASP A 274 -25.20 25.33 -36.02
CA ASP A 274 -24.78 25.07 -37.38
C ASP A 274 -24.03 23.73 -37.47
N GLU A 275 -24.05 23.11 -38.61
CA GLU A 275 -23.45 21.78 -38.81
C GLU A 275 -21.98 21.73 -38.42
N PRO A 276 -21.13 22.75 -38.73
CA PRO A 276 -19.71 22.75 -38.29
C PRO A 276 -19.55 22.73 -36.79
N CYS A 277 -20.34 23.52 -36.03
CA CYS A 277 -20.29 23.54 -34.56
C CYS A 277 -20.75 22.19 -33.96
N ARG A 278 -21.84 21.65 -34.48
CA ARG A 278 -22.39 20.38 -34.06
C ARG A 278 -21.39 19.23 -34.26
N GLN A 279 -20.78 19.16 -35.42
CA GLN A 279 -19.76 18.17 -35.73
C GLN A 279 -18.53 18.33 -34.86
N PHE A 280 -18.10 19.55 -34.62
CA PHE A 280 -16.98 19.84 -33.72
C PHE A 280 -17.24 19.31 -32.31
N LEU A 281 -18.39 19.64 -31.73
CA LEU A 281 -18.78 19.18 -30.40
C LEU A 281 -18.84 17.68 -30.31
N LEU A 282 -19.47 17.00 -31.28
CA LEU A 282 -19.54 15.54 -31.31
C LEU A 282 -18.18 14.87 -31.44
N GLN A 283 -17.28 15.39 -32.26
CA GLN A 283 -15.97 14.82 -32.47
C GLN A 283 -15.03 15.04 -31.27
N THR A 284 -15.16 16.20 -30.61
CA THR A 284 -14.23 16.57 -29.51
C THR A 284 -14.78 16.23 -28.12
N CYS A 285 -16.03 15.82 -27.99
CA CYS A 285 -16.66 15.45 -26.71
C CYS A 285 -16.00 14.27 -25.98
N ILE A 286 -15.23 13.45 -26.70
CA ILE A 286 -14.46 12.34 -26.14
C ILE A 286 -13.29 12.82 -25.25
N LEU A 287 -12.88 14.06 -25.40
CA LEU A 287 -11.77 14.67 -24.66
C LEU A 287 -12.27 15.19 -23.30
N GLN A 288 -11.51 14.94 -22.26
CA GLN A 288 -11.82 15.49 -20.93
C GLN A 288 -11.32 16.92 -20.80
N GLN A 289 -10.06 17.13 -21.08
CA GLN A 289 -9.41 18.43 -21.19
C GLN A 289 -8.72 18.52 -22.53
N PHE A 290 -8.84 19.63 -23.22
CA PHE A 290 -8.34 19.75 -24.56
C PHE A 290 -7.77 21.13 -24.87
N SER A 291 -6.78 21.14 -25.74
CA SER A 291 -6.26 22.34 -26.37
C SER A 291 -6.80 22.48 -27.79
N PRO A 292 -6.77 23.69 -28.40
CA PRO A 292 -7.14 23.85 -29.80
C PRO A 292 -6.36 22.89 -30.73
N ALA A 293 -5.07 22.67 -30.50
CA ALA A 293 -4.25 21.75 -31.28
C ALA A 293 -4.70 20.28 -31.19
N LEU A 294 -5.15 19.83 -30.00
CA LEU A 294 -5.71 18.49 -29.84
C LEU A 294 -7.05 18.37 -30.56
N CYS A 295 -7.89 19.41 -30.47
CA CYS A 295 -9.16 19.45 -31.19
C CYS A 295 -8.95 19.45 -32.71
N ASP A 296 -7.95 20.19 -33.22
CA ASP A 296 -7.58 20.19 -34.65
C ASP A 296 -7.23 18.78 -35.13
N ALA A 297 -6.45 18.05 -34.32
CA ALA A 297 -6.07 16.68 -34.64
C ALA A 297 -7.25 15.69 -34.62
N VAL A 298 -8.16 15.84 -33.62
CA VAL A 298 -9.30 14.93 -33.45
C VAL A 298 -10.40 15.20 -34.46
N ALA A 299 -10.69 16.48 -34.73
CA ALA A 299 -11.73 16.91 -35.67
C ALA A 299 -11.22 17.06 -37.12
N ALA A 300 -9.94 16.78 -37.38
CA ALA A 300 -9.27 16.97 -38.68
C ALA A 300 -9.48 18.38 -39.25
N ARG A 301 -9.25 19.40 -38.41
CA ARG A 301 -9.44 20.84 -38.72
C ARG A 301 -8.18 21.63 -38.41
N ASN A 302 -8.22 22.93 -38.66
CA ASN A 302 -7.14 23.89 -38.34
C ASN A 302 -7.67 25.20 -37.73
N ASP A 303 -8.97 25.25 -37.42
CA ASP A 303 -9.70 26.43 -36.94
C ASP A 303 -10.36 26.21 -35.58
N SER A 304 -9.97 25.16 -34.84
CA SER A 304 -10.57 24.80 -33.54
C SER A 304 -10.51 25.93 -32.52
N ARG A 305 -9.50 26.80 -32.57
CA ARG A 305 -9.40 27.94 -31.69
C ARG A 305 -10.56 28.94 -31.90
N ALA A 306 -10.87 29.24 -33.16
CA ALA A 306 -11.98 30.11 -33.47
C ALA A 306 -13.32 29.47 -33.10
N MET A 307 -13.44 28.15 -33.32
CA MET A 307 -14.64 27.39 -32.94
C MET A 307 -14.85 27.39 -31.43
N ILE A 308 -13.82 27.13 -30.65
CA ILE A 308 -13.90 27.15 -29.18
C ILE A 308 -14.32 28.54 -28.70
N GLN A 309 -13.75 29.62 -29.24
CA GLN A 309 -14.14 30.98 -28.90
C GLN A 309 -15.61 31.27 -29.22
N ALA A 310 -16.10 30.80 -30.38
CA ALA A 310 -17.53 30.95 -30.74
C ALA A 310 -18.44 30.18 -29.78
N LEU A 311 -18.07 28.98 -29.39
CA LEU A 311 -18.79 28.15 -28.40
C LEU A 311 -18.82 28.81 -27.01
N GLU A 312 -17.68 29.37 -26.58
CA GLU A 312 -17.62 30.11 -25.29
C GLU A 312 -18.49 31.34 -25.30
N GLN A 313 -18.44 32.16 -26.39
CA GLN A 313 -19.28 33.31 -26.55
C GLN A 313 -20.79 32.97 -26.58
N ALA A 314 -21.12 31.81 -27.13
CA ALA A 314 -22.46 31.25 -27.11
C ALA A 314 -22.83 30.59 -25.75
N ASN A 315 -21.96 30.61 -24.73
CA ASN A 315 -22.14 29.93 -23.43
C ASN A 315 -22.50 28.45 -23.57
N LEU A 316 -21.89 27.74 -24.51
CA LEU A 316 -22.21 26.35 -24.83
C LEU A 316 -21.31 25.36 -24.05
N PHE A 317 -21.47 25.33 -22.72
CA PHE A 317 -20.91 24.30 -21.83
C PHE A 317 -19.43 24.02 -21.99
N ILE A 318 -18.68 24.97 -22.51
CA ILE A 318 -17.23 24.94 -22.65
C ILE A 318 -16.66 26.07 -21.79
N GLY A 319 -15.59 25.75 -21.06
CA GLY A 319 -14.90 26.73 -20.24
C GLY A 319 -13.39 26.58 -20.33
N ALA A 320 -12.68 27.69 -20.25
CA ALA A 320 -11.25 27.68 -20.10
C ALA A 320 -10.88 27.30 -18.65
N ILE A 321 -9.91 26.40 -18.48
CA ILE A 321 -9.43 25.96 -17.17
C ILE A 321 -8.28 26.86 -16.73
N ASP A 322 -7.51 27.40 -17.69
CA ASP A 322 -6.34 28.23 -17.44
C ASP A 322 -6.59 29.72 -17.76
N GLU A 323 -5.89 30.60 -17.06
CA GLU A 323 -5.95 32.06 -17.29
C GLU A 323 -5.50 32.45 -18.70
N GLN A 324 -4.62 31.64 -19.30
CA GLN A 324 -4.08 31.85 -20.65
C GLN A 324 -5.04 31.35 -21.73
N ARG A 325 -6.16 30.71 -21.35
CA ARG A 325 -7.16 30.14 -22.24
C ARG A 325 -6.56 29.23 -23.31
N GLN A 326 -5.67 28.34 -22.88
CA GLN A 326 -5.03 27.35 -23.74
C GLN A 326 -5.65 25.95 -23.53
N VAL A 327 -6.24 25.70 -22.36
CA VAL A 327 -6.86 24.43 -22.02
C VAL A 327 -8.33 24.65 -21.68
N PHE A 328 -9.17 23.80 -22.26
CA PHE A 328 -10.64 23.88 -22.15
C PHE A 328 -11.22 22.55 -21.69
N GLU A 329 -12.41 22.60 -21.14
CA GLU A 329 -13.20 21.41 -20.83
C GLU A 329 -14.67 21.64 -21.15
N TYR A 330 -15.37 20.56 -21.45
CA TYR A 330 -16.82 20.54 -21.51
C TYR A 330 -17.41 20.29 -20.14
N HIS A 331 -18.57 20.90 -19.88
CA HIS A 331 -19.34 20.52 -18.70
C HIS A 331 -19.68 19.03 -18.73
N GLY A 332 -19.41 18.30 -17.63
CA GLY A 332 -19.45 16.83 -17.59
C GLY A 332 -20.71 16.20 -18.16
N LEU A 333 -21.91 16.72 -17.82
CA LEU A 333 -23.18 16.20 -18.33
C LEU A 333 -23.37 16.42 -19.84
N PHE A 334 -22.92 17.56 -20.31
CA PHE A 334 -23.01 17.87 -21.72
C PHE A 334 -22.03 16.99 -22.52
N ALA A 335 -20.82 16.81 -22.03
CA ALA A 335 -19.85 15.88 -22.61
C ALA A 335 -20.35 14.42 -22.60
N GLU A 336 -21.01 14.01 -21.52
CA GLU A 336 -21.60 12.68 -21.42
C GLU A 336 -22.73 12.46 -22.42
N PHE A 337 -23.63 13.42 -22.51
CA PHE A 337 -24.72 13.42 -23.52
C PHE A 337 -24.15 13.36 -24.94
N LEU A 338 -23.15 14.20 -25.27
CA LEU A 338 -22.52 14.21 -26.58
C LEU A 338 -21.83 12.89 -26.91
N ARG A 339 -21.12 12.32 -25.93
CA ARG A 339 -20.46 11.01 -26.07
C ARG A 339 -21.45 9.89 -26.34
N GLN A 340 -22.57 9.85 -25.61
CA GLN A 340 -23.63 8.88 -25.85
C GLN A 340 -24.26 9.07 -27.22
N THR A 341 -24.52 10.32 -27.59
CA THR A 341 -25.08 10.66 -28.91
C THR A 341 -24.15 10.21 -30.04
N LEU A 342 -22.85 10.52 -29.92
CA LEU A 342 -21.84 10.10 -30.91
C LEU A 342 -21.72 8.57 -30.98
N ALA A 343 -21.66 7.89 -29.83
CA ALA A 343 -21.54 6.44 -29.76
C ALA A 343 -22.74 5.69 -30.34
N LEU A 344 -23.95 6.22 -30.12
CA LEU A 344 -25.19 5.60 -30.61
C LEU A 344 -25.48 5.92 -32.07
N GLN A 345 -25.27 7.17 -32.49
CA GLN A 345 -25.65 7.63 -33.86
C GLN A 345 -24.54 7.41 -34.86
N HIS A 346 -23.27 7.46 -34.43
CA HIS A 346 -22.09 7.40 -35.29
C HIS A 346 -20.96 6.57 -34.67
N PRO A 347 -21.16 5.27 -34.41
CA PRO A 347 -20.16 4.42 -33.73
C PRO A 347 -18.80 4.41 -34.44
N ASP A 348 -18.76 4.44 -35.76
CA ASP A 348 -17.52 4.51 -36.53
C ASP A 348 -16.76 5.82 -36.26
N ARG A 349 -17.45 6.94 -36.18
CA ARG A 349 -16.83 8.24 -35.86
C ARG A 349 -16.36 8.30 -34.42
N TYR A 350 -17.09 7.65 -33.52
CA TYR A 350 -16.66 7.53 -32.12
C TYR A 350 -15.28 6.85 -32.01
N GLY A 351 -15.11 5.69 -32.67
CA GLY A 351 -13.83 5.01 -32.73
C GLY A 351 -12.75 5.84 -33.42
N GLN A 352 -13.06 6.47 -34.57
CA GLN A 352 -12.11 7.33 -35.29
C GLN A 352 -11.62 8.51 -34.44
N ALA A 353 -12.49 9.18 -33.68
CA ALA A 353 -12.13 10.28 -32.82
C ALA A 353 -11.17 9.82 -31.71
N HIS A 354 -11.46 8.67 -31.08
CA HIS A 354 -10.55 8.08 -30.09
C HIS A 354 -9.20 7.71 -30.68
N HIS A 355 -9.15 7.13 -31.88
CA HIS A 355 -7.87 6.85 -32.58
C HIS A 355 -7.10 8.11 -32.94
N ALA A 356 -7.78 9.17 -33.35
CA ALA A 356 -7.13 10.44 -33.64
C ALA A 356 -6.53 11.06 -32.36
N ALA A 357 -7.27 11.04 -31.26
CA ALA A 357 -6.79 11.48 -29.95
C ALA A 357 -5.58 10.63 -29.50
N ALA A 358 -5.67 9.32 -29.62
CA ALA A 358 -4.57 8.41 -29.26
C ALA A 358 -3.29 8.73 -30.04
N ARG A 359 -3.39 8.93 -31.33
CA ARG A 359 -2.23 9.29 -32.18
C ARG A 359 -1.59 10.61 -31.75
N TRP A 360 -2.41 11.63 -31.45
CA TRP A 360 -1.92 12.91 -30.97
C TRP A 360 -1.22 12.77 -29.62
N TYR A 361 -1.81 12.03 -28.70
CA TYR A 361 -1.22 11.79 -27.38
C TYR A 361 0.08 10.99 -27.46
N PHE A 362 0.18 10.00 -28.35
CA PHE A 362 1.45 9.30 -28.61
C PHE A 362 2.52 10.24 -29.16
N ALA A 363 2.16 11.12 -30.10
CA ALA A 363 3.09 12.10 -30.64
C ALA A 363 3.57 13.13 -29.60
N ALA A 364 2.76 13.37 -28.58
CA ALA A 364 3.06 14.23 -27.44
C ALA A 364 3.73 13.49 -26.27
N ASP A 365 4.19 12.25 -26.46
CA ASP A 365 4.75 11.34 -25.42
C ASP A 365 3.82 11.14 -24.20
N ARG A 366 2.51 11.27 -24.42
CA ARG A 366 1.45 11.07 -23.42
C ARG A 366 0.75 9.74 -23.65
N TRP A 367 1.50 8.69 -23.52
CA TRP A 367 1.09 7.33 -23.85
C TRP A 367 0.00 6.75 -22.93
N VAL A 368 -0.14 7.23 -21.67
CA VAL A 368 -1.20 6.79 -20.76
C VAL A 368 -2.58 7.19 -21.29
N GLU A 369 -2.74 8.45 -21.65
CA GLU A 369 -3.96 8.98 -22.23
C GLU A 369 -4.23 8.35 -23.61
N ALA A 370 -3.18 8.16 -24.39
CA ALA A 370 -3.29 7.49 -25.68
C ALA A 370 -3.86 6.07 -25.55
N LEU A 371 -3.35 5.28 -24.61
CA LEU A 371 -3.84 3.92 -24.35
C LEU A 371 -5.27 3.92 -23.82
N GLU A 372 -5.66 4.82 -22.91
CA GLU A 372 -7.04 4.94 -22.45
C GLU A 372 -8.00 5.21 -23.59
N HIS A 373 -7.62 6.03 -24.57
CA HIS A 373 -8.41 6.25 -25.77
C HIS A 373 -8.54 5.00 -26.64
N LEU A 374 -7.47 4.24 -26.85
CA LEU A 374 -7.53 2.97 -27.59
C LEU A 374 -8.42 1.93 -26.90
N PHE A 375 -8.28 1.78 -25.58
CA PHE A 375 -9.14 0.89 -24.81
C PHE A 375 -10.60 1.32 -24.81
N THR A 376 -10.87 2.62 -24.89
CA THR A 376 -12.24 3.14 -24.98
C THR A 376 -12.85 2.95 -26.37
N ALA A 377 -12.01 2.97 -27.41
CA ALA A 377 -12.41 2.64 -28.78
C ALA A 377 -12.63 1.13 -28.99
N ASP A 378 -12.39 0.32 -27.97
CA ASP A 378 -12.38 -1.17 -28.04
C ASP A 378 -11.39 -1.72 -29.05
N ASP A 379 -10.37 -0.94 -29.42
CA ASP A 379 -9.27 -1.39 -30.28
C ASP A 379 -8.19 -2.05 -29.42
N ILE A 380 -8.54 -3.25 -28.96
CA ILE A 380 -7.69 -4.05 -28.07
C ILE A 380 -6.37 -4.46 -28.75
N ASP A 381 -6.40 -4.71 -30.07
CA ASP A 381 -5.21 -5.12 -30.82
C ASP A 381 -4.18 -3.99 -30.92
N GLU A 382 -4.61 -2.77 -31.24
CA GLU A 382 -3.70 -1.63 -31.31
C GLU A 382 -3.22 -1.23 -29.89
N ALA A 383 -4.13 -1.24 -28.91
CA ALA A 383 -3.78 -1.01 -27.52
C ALA A 383 -2.70 -2.00 -27.04
N ALA A 384 -2.85 -3.28 -27.37
CA ALA A 384 -1.90 -4.34 -27.08
C ALA A 384 -0.53 -4.08 -27.73
N ARG A 385 -0.52 -3.73 -29.02
CA ARG A 385 0.72 -3.41 -29.76
C ARG A 385 1.45 -2.22 -29.16
N GLN A 386 0.73 -1.15 -28.89
CA GLN A 386 1.32 0.07 -28.31
C GLN A 386 1.76 -0.14 -26.86
N LEU A 387 0.99 -0.87 -26.07
CA LEU A 387 1.36 -1.25 -24.70
C LEU A 387 2.65 -2.09 -24.72
N ALA A 388 2.76 -3.07 -25.63
CA ALA A 388 3.95 -3.90 -25.77
C ALA A 388 5.22 -3.09 -26.05
N ARG A 389 5.11 -1.99 -26.81
CA ARG A 389 6.23 -1.09 -27.09
C ARG A 389 6.71 -0.25 -25.92
N HIS A 390 5.83 0.00 -24.95
CA HIS A 390 6.09 0.90 -23.82
C HIS A 390 6.16 0.18 -22.46
N VAL A 391 6.12 -1.16 -22.47
CA VAL A 391 6.14 -1.98 -21.25
C VAL A 391 7.32 -1.70 -20.38
N ASP A 392 8.53 -1.60 -20.93
CA ASP A 392 9.75 -1.39 -20.17
C ASP A 392 9.68 -0.08 -19.37
N LYS A 393 9.19 0.98 -20.00
CA LYS A 393 8.99 2.28 -19.33
C LYS A 393 7.94 2.20 -18.20
N LEU A 394 6.89 1.40 -18.37
CA LEU A 394 5.85 1.18 -17.36
C LEU A 394 6.37 0.41 -16.15
N VAL A 395 7.16 -0.63 -16.39
CA VAL A 395 7.80 -1.42 -15.34
C VAL A 395 8.79 -0.54 -14.57
N GLU A 396 9.65 0.20 -15.28
CA GLU A 396 10.64 1.09 -14.68
C GLU A 396 10.01 2.23 -13.89
N SER A 397 8.86 2.75 -14.33
CA SER A 397 8.15 3.85 -13.67
C SER A 397 7.23 3.41 -12.52
N GLY A 398 7.17 2.11 -12.20
CA GLY A 398 6.41 1.58 -11.06
C GLY A 398 4.88 1.61 -11.23
N HIS A 399 4.36 1.71 -12.46
CA HIS A 399 2.93 1.76 -12.75
C HIS A 399 2.26 0.36 -12.78
N ALA A 400 2.67 -0.54 -11.88
CA ALA A 400 2.23 -1.93 -11.85
C ALA A 400 0.70 -2.10 -11.75
N SER A 401 0.03 -1.28 -10.93
CA SER A 401 -1.43 -1.33 -10.78
C SER A 401 -2.18 -0.89 -12.04
N LEU A 402 -1.69 0.15 -12.72
CA LEU A 402 -2.25 0.61 -13.99
C LEU A 402 -2.03 -0.43 -15.09
N MET A 403 -0.85 -1.00 -15.14
CA MET A 403 -0.49 -2.08 -16.06
C MET A 403 -1.38 -3.31 -15.85
N MET A 404 -1.63 -3.72 -14.58
CA MET A 404 -2.55 -4.81 -14.27
C MET A 404 -3.96 -4.55 -14.80
N ARG A 405 -4.48 -3.32 -14.61
CA ARG A 405 -5.82 -2.95 -15.08
C ARG A 405 -5.94 -3.07 -16.62
N TRP A 406 -4.94 -2.62 -17.36
CA TRP A 406 -4.96 -2.71 -18.82
C TRP A 406 -4.75 -4.14 -19.32
N LEU A 407 -3.76 -4.84 -18.76
CA LEU A 407 -3.46 -6.22 -19.15
C LEU A 407 -4.61 -7.19 -18.85
N SER A 408 -5.39 -6.92 -17.78
CA SER A 408 -6.59 -7.73 -17.48
C SER A 408 -7.72 -7.54 -18.51
N ARG A 409 -7.72 -6.45 -19.28
CA ARG A 409 -8.67 -6.19 -20.36
C ARG A 409 -8.26 -6.81 -21.68
N ILE A 410 -6.99 -7.20 -21.84
CA ILE A 410 -6.47 -7.82 -23.08
C ILE A 410 -6.69 -9.32 -22.99
N PRO A 411 -7.44 -9.94 -23.92
CA PRO A 411 -7.65 -11.38 -23.98
C PRO A 411 -6.32 -12.14 -24.09
N GLU A 412 -6.29 -13.35 -23.53
CA GLU A 412 -5.09 -14.20 -23.50
C GLU A 412 -4.55 -14.46 -24.92
N ALA A 413 -5.43 -14.75 -25.87
CA ALA A 413 -5.06 -14.98 -27.26
C ALA A 413 -4.32 -13.80 -27.92
N ILE A 414 -4.63 -12.56 -27.53
CA ILE A 414 -3.93 -11.37 -28.01
C ILE A 414 -2.61 -11.18 -27.26
N ARG A 415 -2.59 -11.48 -25.95
CA ARG A 415 -1.35 -11.45 -25.17
C ARG A 415 -0.31 -12.44 -25.68
N GLU A 416 -0.74 -13.61 -26.11
CA GLU A 416 0.13 -14.63 -26.70
C GLU A 416 0.78 -14.20 -28.02
N GLN A 417 0.09 -13.38 -28.80
CA GLN A 417 0.63 -12.80 -30.05
C GLN A 417 1.73 -11.75 -29.79
N HIS A 418 1.77 -11.18 -28.57
CA HIS A 418 2.74 -10.17 -28.17
C HIS A 418 3.54 -10.63 -26.94
N PRO A 419 4.67 -11.34 -27.13
CA PRO A 419 5.46 -11.88 -26.01
C PRO A 419 5.81 -10.86 -24.95
N GLY A 420 6.08 -9.60 -25.34
CA GLY A 420 6.34 -8.50 -24.41
C GLY A 420 5.19 -8.25 -23.42
N LEU A 421 3.94 -8.45 -23.81
CA LEU A 421 2.80 -8.33 -22.91
C LEU A 421 2.69 -9.50 -21.92
N GLY A 422 3.05 -10.69 -22.34
CA GLY A 422 3.09 -11.86 -21.45
C GLY A 422 4.08 -11.64 -20.31
N ILE A 423 5.26 -11.10 -20.64
CA ILE A 423 6.28 -10.74 -19.65
C ILE A 423 5.83 -9.59 -18.74
N ALA A 424 5.23 -8.55 -19.31
CA ALA A 424 4.67 -7.46 -18.54
C ALA A 424 3.62 -7.95 -17.55
N TYR A 425 2.79 -8.88 -17.98
CA TYR A 425 1.77 -9.46 -17.14
C TYR A 425 2.39 -10.33 -16.03
N ALA A 426 3.40 -11.12 -16.34
CA ALA A 426 4.15 -11.88 -15.35
C ALA A 426 4.80 -10.93 -14.30
N TRP A 427 5.46 -9.85 -14.73
CA TRP A 427 5.99 -8.84 -13.81
C TRP A 427 4.91 -8.16 -12.97
N ALA A 428 3.79 -7.77 -13.58
CA ALA A 428 2.67 -7.17 -12.86
C ALA A 428 2.09 -8.12 -11.79
N LEU A 429 2.00 -9.41 -12.12
CA LEU A 429 1.59 -10.45 -11.16
C LEU A 429 2.61 -10.66 -10.05
N ILE A 430 3.92 -10.60 -10.35
CA ILE A 430 4.99 -10.66 -9.34
C ILE A 430 4.84 -9.49 -8.36
N HIS A 431 4.64 -8.27 -8.85
CA HIS A 431 4.40 -7.10 -8.01
C HIS A 431 3.09 -7.18 -7.21
N ALA A 432 2.04 -7.77 -7.79
CA ALA A 432 0.79 -8.06 -7.10
C ALA A 432 0.86 -9.27 -6.16
N ARG A 433 2.02 -9.92 -6.02
CA ARG A 433 2.28 -11.15 -5.25
C ARG A 433 1.46 -12.37 -5.71
N ARG A 434 0.94 -12.38 -6.92
CA ARG A 434 0.22 -13.52 -7.51
C ARG A 434 1.21 -14.48 -8.19
N TYR A 435 2.17 -15.00 -7.40
CA TYR A 435 3.33 -15.74 -7.89
C TYR A 435 2.97 -17.03 -8.65
N LYS A 436 1.95 -17.75 -8.17
CA LYS A 436 1.49 -18.99 -8.84
C LYS A 436 0.92 -18.72 -10.23
N GLU A 437 0.15 -17.65 -10.37
CA GLU A 437 -0.40 -17.25 -11.66
C GLU A 437 0.69 -16.72 -12.61
N ALA A 438 1.66 -15.97 -12.07
CA ALA A 438 2.82 -15.56 -12.85
C ALA A 438 3.59 -16.78 -13.39
N LEU A 439 3.77 -17.81 -12.56
CA LEU A 439 4.44 -19.04 -12.97
C LEU A 439 3.63 -19.80 -14.03
N GLN A 440 2.30 -19.83 -13.93
CA GLN A 440 1.44 -20.45 -14.95
C GLN A 440 1.58 -19.78 -16.32
N ILE A 441 1.66 -18.45 -16.37
CA ILE A 441 1.89 -17.72 -17.62
C ILE A 441 3.24 -18.09 -18.23
N MET A 442 4.27 -18.25 -17.41
CA MET A 442 5.61 -18.64 -17.85
C MET A 442 5.73 -20.13 -18.24
N GLN A 443 4.66 -20.93 -18.12
CA GLN A 443 4.59 -22.29 -18.70
C GLN A 443 4.38 -22.27 -20.22
N ASN A 444 4.01 -21.14 -20.81
CA ASN A 444 3.99 -20.98 -22.26
C ASN A 444 5.42 -21.11 -22.80
N PRO A 445 5.70 -22.10 -23.70
CA PRO A 445 7.05 -22.39 -24.16
C PRO A 445 7.74 -21.19 -24.83
N THR A 446 6.99 -20.42 -25.60
CA THR A 446 7.53 -19.24 -26.32
C THR A 446 7.99 -18.15 -25.34
N LEU A 447 7.22 -17.92 -24.27
CA LEU A 447 7.57 -16.96 -23.23
C LEU A 447 8.73 -17.47 -22.37
N ALA A 448 8.71 -18.75 -22.03
CA ALA A 448 9.76 -19.40 -21.26
C ALA A 448 11.10 -19.35 -21.97
N ASP A 449 11.15 -19.59 -23.27
CA ASP A 449 12.40 -19.56 -24.05
C ASP A 449 12.99 -18.15 -24.16
N GLN A 450 12.14 -17.15 -24.42
CA GLN A 450 12.58 -15.76 -24.58
C GLN A 450 12.97 -15.09 -23.26
N HIS A 451 12.31 -15.46 -22.16
CA HIS A 451 12.46 -14.84 -20.86
C HIS A 451 12.72 -15.86 -19.75
N HIS A 452 13.55 -16.84 -20.03
CA HIS A 452 13.89 -17.94 -19.15
C HIS A 452 14.37 -17.50 -17.77
N HIS A 453 15.03 -16.35 -17.67
CA HIS A 453 15.47 -15.75 -16.41
C HIS A 453 14.30 -15.41 -15.44
N ILE A 454 13.16 -14.99 -15.97
CA ILE A 454 11.96 -14.72 -15.15
C ILE A 454 11.33 -16.03 -14.70
N HIS A 455 11.30 -17.04 -15.54
CA HIS A 455 10.87 -18.38 -15.16
C HIS A 455 11.71 -18.93 -14.02
N CYS A 456 13.05 -18.84 -14.10
CA CYS A 456 13.95 -19.22 -13.02
C CYS A 456 13.65 -18.49 -11.71
N LEU A 457 13.43 -17.17 -11.77
CA LEU A 457 13.08 -16.36 -10.62
C LEU A 457 11.75 -16.80 -9.99
N LEU A 458 10.74 -17.07 -10.80
CA LEU A 458 9.43 -17.53 -10.33
C LEU A 458 9.48 -18.92 -9.69
N LEU A 459 10.32 -19.81 -10.21
CA LEU A 459 10.56 -21.12 -9.57
C LEU A 459 11.11 -20.91 -8.16
N LEU A 460 12.12 -20.07 -8.00
CA LEU A 460 12.71 -19.75 -6.69
C LEU A 460 11.71 -19.12 -5.73
N ILE A 461 10.95 -18.13 -6.17
CA ILE A 461 9.94 -17.44 -5.35
C ILE A 461 8.80 -18.39 -4.90
N ASN A 462 8.52 -19.42 -5.69
CA ASN A 462 7.54 -20.47 -5.37
C ASN A 462 8.16 -21.66 -4.61
N ASP A 463 9.33 -21.49 -4.03
CA ASP A 463 10.06 -22.49 -3.22
C ASP A 463 10.43 -23.78 -3.98
N ARG A 464 10.45 -23.75 -5.34
CA ARG A 464 10.88 -24.87 -6.22
C ARG A 464 12.39 -24.80 -6.47
N VAL A 465 13.17 -25.00 -5.39
CA VAL A 465 14.62 -24.70 -5.35
C VAL A 465 15.42 -25.56 -6.33
N ASP A 466 15.15 -26.87 -6.39
CA ASP A 466 15.89 -27.79 -7.26
C ASP A 466 15.67 -27.49 -8.75
N GLU A 467 14.43 -27.16 -9.11
CA GLU A 467 14.10 -26.78 -10.48
C GLU A 467 14.69 -25.41 -10.84
N ALA A 468 14.66 -24.47 -9.89
CA ALA A 468 15.32 -23.17 -10.07
C ALA A 468 16.83 -23.30 -10.26
N LEU A 469 17.46 -24.21 -9.50
CA LEU A 469 18.89 -24.49 -9.63
C LEU A 469 19.23 -25.10 -10.99
N HIS A 470 18.46 -26.10 -11.43
CA HIS A 470 18.66 -26.73 -12.72
C HIS A 470 18.49 -25.74 -13.87
N SER A 471 17.37 -25.04 -13.88
CA SER A 471 16.98 -24.09 -14.92
C SER A 471 17.94 -22.89 -15.00
N SER A 472 18.37 -22.33 -13.87
CA SER A 472 19.32 -21.21 -13.84
C SER A 472 20.72 -21.63 -14.28
N ARG A 473 21.17 -22.85 -13.93
CA ARG A 473 22.45 -23.41 -14.38
C ARG A 473 22.49 -23.57 -15.90
N GLU A 474 21.43 -24.15 -16.47
CA GLU A 474 21.29 -24.30 -17.91
C GLU A 474 21.28 -22.96 -18.64
N LEU A 475 20.56 -21.98 -18.07
CA LEU A 475 20.48 -20.65 -18.65
C LEU A 475 21.83 -19.95 -18.66
N LEU A 476 22.59 -19.98 -17.56
CA LEU A 476 23.91 -19.31 -17.46
C LEU A 476 24.95 -19.91 -18.41
N GLN A 477 24.84 -21.22 -18.75
CA GLN A 477 25.70 -21.83 -19.76
C GLN A 477 25.45 -21.32 -21.18
N ARG A 478 24.24 -20.83 -21.44
CA ARG A 478 23.80 -20.36 -22.77
C ARG A 478 23.90 -18.83 -22.93
N LEU A 479 23.81 -18.09 -21.81
CA LEU A 479 23.80 -16.64 -21.84
C LEU A 479 25.20 -16.07 -21.94
N PRO A 480 25.46 -15.16 -22.92
CA PRO A 480 26.69 -14.40 -22.90
C PRO A 480 26.68 -13.39 -21.76
N PRO A 481 27.81 -13.11 -21.08
CA PRO A 481 27.91 -12.16 -20.00
C PRO A 481 27.38 -10.76 -20.30
N GLN A 482 27.40 -10.39 -21.59
CA GLN A 482 26.89 -9.10 -22.09
C GLN A 482 25.35 -8.99 -21.98
N SER A 483 24.63 -10.08 -21.76
CA SER A 483 23.17 -10.10 -21.52
C SER A 483 22.84 -9.61 -20.12
N LYS A 484 23.06 -8.31 -19.83
CA LYS A 484 23.12 -7.72 -18.48
C LYS A 484 21.99 -8.17 -17.53
N SER A 485 20.72 -7.91 -17.85
CA SER A 485 19.60 -8.21 -16.95
C SER A 485 19.31 -9.72 -16.82
N PRO A 486 19.16 -10.49 -17.92
CA PRO A 486 18.95 -11.93 -17.83
C PRO A 486 20.07 -12.67 -17.08
N PHE A 487 21.33 -12.30 -17.33
CA PHE A 487 22.48 -12.90 -16.67
C PHE A 487 22.44 -12.65 -15.15
N ARG A 488 22.16 -11.41 -14.74
CA ARG A 488 22.09 -11.01 -13.31
C ARG A 488 21.01 -11.78 -12.55
N ILE A 489 19.82 -11.90 -13.13
CA ILE A 489 18.70 -12.63 -12.51
C ILE A 489 19.04 -14.11 -12.42
N ALA A 490 19.58 -14.71 -13.48
CA ALA A 490 19.95 -16.12 -13.49
C ALA A 490 21.05 -16.44 -12.47
N ALA A 491 22.09 -15.59 -12.38
CA ALA A 491 23.16 -15.73 -11.40
C ALA A 491 22.65 -15.60 -9.96
N TYR A 492 21.74 -14.64 -9.71
CA TYR A 492 21.08 -14.49 -8.41
C TYR A 492 20.30 -15.76 -8.04
N VAL A 493 19.45 -16.25 -8.95
CA VAL A 493 18.64 -17.45 -8.72
C VAL A 493 19.52 -18.66 -8.45
N GLN A 494 20.59 -18.83 -9.23
CA GLN A 494 21.53 -19.93 -9.02
C GLN A 494 22.26 -19.83 -7.68
N ALA A 495 22.74 -18.65 -7.30
CA ALA A 495 23.40 -18.44 -6.02
C ALA A 495 22.48 -18.72 -4.83
N CYS A 496 21.24 -18.23 -4.86
CA CYS A 496 20.22 -18.53 -3.84
C CYS A 496 19.92 -20.04 -3.78
N SER A 497 19.72 -20.67 -4.95
CA SER A 497 19.41 -22.10 -5.01
C SER A 497 20.56 -22.96 -4.47
N LEU A 498 21.82 -22.61 -4.78
CA LEU A 498 23.00 -23.27 -4.22
C LEU A 498 23.10 -23.10 -2.70
N LEU A 499 22.83 -21.88 -2.20
CA LEU A 499 22.77 -21.61 -0.75
C LEU A 499 21.70 -22.49 -0.08
N TYR A 500 20.50 -22.51 -0.62
CA TYR A 500 19.36 -23.25 -0.04
C TYR A 500 19.57 -24.78 -0.11
N SER A 501 20.27 -25.27 -1.14
CA SER A 501 20.60 -26.71 -1.30
C SER A 501 21.87 -27.13 -0.54
N GLY A 502 22.52 -26.21 0.22
CA GLY A 502 23.71 -26.52 1.01
C GLY A 502 25.00 -26.62 0.21
N HIS A 503 25.04 -26.18 -1.05
CA HIS A 503 26.23 -26.17 -1.90
C HIS A 503 27.03 -24.88 -1.71
N TYR A 504 27.46 -24.61 -0.49
CA TYR A 504 28.04 -23.32 -0.06
C TYR A 504 29.32 -22.94 -0.82
N ASP A 505 30.20 -23.90 -1.10
CA ASP A 505 31.44 -23.64 -1.83
C ASP A 505 31.18 -23.24 -3.28
N GLN A 506 30.20 -23.89 -3.94
CA GLN A 506 29.77 -23.52 -5.29
C GLN A 506 29.10 -22.15 -5.31
N ALA A 507 28.30 -21.85 -4.29
CA ALA A 507 27.69 -20.51 -4.15
C ALA A 507 28.77 -19.43 -4.01
N ARG A 508 29.79 -19.63 -3.15
CA ARG A 508 30.90 -18.68 -2.99
C ARG A 508 31.72 -18.54 -4.27
N GLN A 509 32.00 -19.67 -4.97
CA GLN A 509 32.71 -19.63 -6.23
C GLN A 509 31.95 -18.80 -7.29
N LEU A 510 30.62 -18.99 -7.39
CA LEU A 510 29.80 -18.22 -8.31
C LEU A 510 29.77 -16.73 -7.95
N LEU A 511 29.55 -16.40 -6.67
CA LEU A 511 29.50 -15.03 -6.18
C LEU A 511 30.85 -14.29 -6.34
N GLY A 512 31.97 -15.03 -6.29
CA GLY A 512 33.31 -14.53 -6.50
C GLY A 512 33.82 -14.58 -7.94
N SER A 513 32.99 -14.98 -8.93
CA SER A 513 33.42 -15.09 -10.33
C SER A 513 33.70 -13.72 -10.95
N ASP A 514 34.59 -13.69 -11.94
CA ASP A 514 35.00 -12.43 -12.59
C ASP A 514 33.85 -11.82 -13.38
N GLU A 515 33.02 -12.65 -14.01
CA GLU A 515 31.84 -12.23 -14.76
C GLU A 515 30.81 -11.51 -13.85
N LEU A 516 30.62 -12.03 -12.62
CA LEU A 516 29.69 -11.44 -11.68
C LEU A 516 30.28 -10.16 -11.06
N ARG A 517 31.58 -10.11 -10.80
CA ARG A 517 32.29 -8.90 -10.34
C ARG A 517 32.22 -7.77 -11.35
N GLU A 518 32.39 -8.07 -12.64
CA GLU A 518 32.20 -7.07 -13.70
C GLU A 518 30.77 -6.53 -13.72
N ALA A 519 29.79 -7.41 -13.67
CA ALA A 519 28.38 -7.04 -13.58
C ALA A 519 28.03 -6.21 -12.32
N GLN A 520 28.69 -6.46 -11.17
CA GLN A 520 28.55 -5.70 -9.92
C GLN A 520 29.11 -4.27 -10.05
N SER A 521 30.17 -4.08 -10.84
CA SER A 521 30.77 -2.74 -11.03
C SER A 521 29.76 -1.76 -11.66
N GLU A 522 28.83 -2.27 -12.44
CA GLU A 522 27.82 -1.50 -13.16
C GLU A 522 26.47 -1.36 -12.41
N SER A 523 26.25 -2.16 -11.37
CA SER A 523 24.97 -2.22 -10.67
C SER A 523 25.12 -2.26 -9.16
N SER A 524 24.76 -1.16 -8.49
CA SER A 524 24.72 -1.10 -7.01
C SER A 524 23.76 -2.15 -6.43
N TYR A 525 22.63 -2.38 -7.08
CA TYR A 525 21.66 -3.42 -6.72
C TYR A 525 22.29 -4.82 -6.65
N LEU A 526 22.97 -5.22 -7.74
CA LEU A 526 23.57 -6.55 -7.80
C LEU A 526 24.66 -6.72 -6.73
N ARG A 527 25.40 -5.67 -6.46
CA ARG A 527 26.42 -5.66 -5.40
C ARG A 527 25.80 -5.87 -4.02
N ASP A 528 24.72 -5.14 -3.70
CA ASP A 528 24.02 -5.27 -2.41
C ASP A 528 23.42 -6.67 -2.24
N VAL A 529 22.88 -7.24 -3.29
CA VAL A 529 22.35 -8.61 -3.28
C VAL A 529 23.49 -9.64 -3.08
N THR A 530 24.60 -9.48 -3.78
CA THR A 530 25.77 -10.38 -3.62
C THR A 530 26.33 -10.32 -2.22
N ASP A 531 26.56 -9.12 -1.69
CA ASP A 531 27.04 -8.94 -0.30
C ASP A 531 26.07 -9.57 0.72
N SER A 532 24.76 -9.47 0.45
CA SER A 532 23.74 -10.08 1.31
C SER A 532 23.77 -11.60 1.28
N LEU A 533 23.92 -12.19 0.08
CA LEU A 533 24.03 -13.65 -0.07
C LEU A 533 25.30 -14.21 0.56
N GLU A 534 26.43 -13.54 0.41
CA GLU A 534 27.67 -13.92 1.08
C GLU A 534 27.54 -13.79 2.61
N ALA A 535 26.86 -12.76 3.10
CA ALA A 535 26.59 -12.62 4.53
C ALA A 535 25.64 -13.73 5.04
N MET A 536 24.63 -14.11 4.26
CA MET A 536 23.76 -15.25 4.61
C MET A 536 24.53 -16.56 4.68
N LEU A 537 25.50 -16.79 3.77
CA LEU A 537 26.42 -17.91 3.82
C LEU A 537 27.25 -17.89 5.12
N ASP A 538 27.82 -16.74 5.45
CA ASP A 538 28.59 -16.55 6.67
C ASP A 538 27.73 -16.85 7.92
N ILE A 539 26.53 -16.31 8.00
CA ILE A 539 25.59 -16.53 9.13
C ILE A 539 25.20 -18.01 9.23
N THR A 540 24.84 -18.64 8.12
CA THR A 540 24.48 -20.08 8.09
C THR A 540 25.61 -20.96 8.59
N GLN A 541 26.83 -20.62 8.23
CA GLN A 541 28.06 -21.31 8.64
C GLN A 541 28.60 -20.83 10.00
N GLY A 542 27.82 -20.09 10.78
CA GLY A 542 28.16 -19.66 12.13
C GLY A 542 29.19 -18.54 12.20
N GLN A 543 29.43 -17.78 11.14
CA GLN A 543 30.41 -16.68 11.08
C GLN A 543 29.70 -15.33 11.16
N LEU A 544 29.00 -15.06 12.27
CA LEU A 544 28.14 -13.90 12.43
C LEU A 544 28.91 -12.57 12.30
N ASP A 545 30.13 -12.46 12.87
CA ASP A 545 30.95 -11.25 12.80
C ASP A 545 31.42 -10.93 11.38
N SER A 546 31.77 -11.94 10.59
CA SER A 546 32.13 -11.78 9.18
C SER A 546 30.94 -11.25 8.38
N GLY A 547 29.78 -11.89 8.56
CA GLY A 547 28.53 -11.44 7.96
C GLY A 547 28.16 -10.00 8.34
N LEU A 548 28.28 -9.66 9.63
CA LEU A 548 28.00 -8.28 10.11
C LEU A 548 28.93 -7.25 9.47
N SER A 549 30.23 -7.54 9.46
CA SER A 549 31.23 -6.64 8.88
C SER A 549 30.97 -6.35 7.41
N ARG A 550 30.62 -7.39 6.64
CA ARG A 550 30.25 -7.32 5.22
C ARG A 550 29.00 -6.46 5.03
N LEU A 551 27.95 -6.73 5.80
CA LEU A 551 26.68 -6.01 5.71
C LEU A 551 26.80 -4.53 6.08
N LEU A 552 27.60 -4.20 7.09
CA LEU A 552 27.86 -2.82 7.48
C LEU A 552 28.66 -2.07 6.40
N ALA A 553 29.63 -2.74 5.76
CA ALA A 553 30.38 -2.16 4.65
C ALA A 553 29.46 -1.93 3.42
N ALA A 554 28.62 -2.92 3.08
CA ALA A 554 27.64 -2.81 2.01
C ALA A 554 26.62 -1.69 2.29
N ASN A 555 26.08 -1.60 3.51
CA ASN A 555 25.13 -0.57 3.90
C ASN A 555 25.70 0.86 3.79
N ARG A 556 26.99 1.05 4.13
CA ARG A 556 27.65 2.35 3.93
C ARG A 556 27.75 2.71 2.45
N ARG A 557 28.25 1.81 1.62
CA ARG A 557 28.36 2.01 0.17
C ARG A 557 27.01 2.28 -0.48
N SER A 558 25.99 1.54 -0.08
CA SER A 558 24.62 1.69 -0.59
C SER A 558 24.06 3.08 -0.29
N ARG A 559 24.22 3.57 0.94
CA ARG A 559 23.77 4.91 1.32
C ARG A 559 24.43 6.03 0.53
N GLU A 560 25.72 5.89 0.20
CA GLU A 560 26.46 6.87 -0.58
C GLU A 560 26.02 6.91 -2.06
N SER A 561 25.62 5.75 -2.61
CA SER A 561 25.18 5.61 -4.00
C SER A 561 23.74 6.01 -4.28
N TRP A 562 22.87 6.01 -3.27
CA TRP A 562 21.40 6.02 -3.42
C TRP A 562 20.74 7.39 -3.23
N ALA A 563 21.47 8.48 -3.28
CA ALA A 563 20.87 9.80 -3.17
C ALA A 563 19.89 10.07 -4.33
N GLY A 564 18.67 9.53 -4.26
CA GLY A 564 17.55 9.91 -5.10
C GLY A 564 16.83 8.85 -5.95
N THR A 565 17.19 7.56 -5.87
CA THR A 565 16.49 6.51 -6.64
C THR A 565 16.01 5.35 -5.78
N SER A 566 14.92 4.68 -6.16
CA SER A 566 14.30 3.59 -5.38
C SER A 566 15.15 2.31 -5.40
N PRO A 567 15.47 1.73 -4.24
CA PRO A 567 16.43 0.64 -4.12
C PRO A 567 15.77 -0.74 -4.13
N VAL A 568 15.67 -1.39 -5.27
CA VAL A 568 15.09 -2.76 -5.36
C VAL A 568 15.91 -3.83 -4.60
N GLY A 569 17.24 -3.66 -4.44
CA GLY A 569 18.12 -4.58 -3.68
C GLY A 569 18.22 -4.31 -2.18
N PHE A 570 17.84 -3.13 -1.76
CA PHE A 570 17.96 -2.64 -0.39
C PHE A 570 17.22 -3.50 0.68
N PRO A 571 16.05 -4.12 0.41
CA PRO A 571 15.38 -4.93 1.44
C PRO A 571 16.15 -6.16 1.88
N VAL A 572 16.80 -6.88 0.95
CA VAL A 572 17.56 -8.09 1.27
C VAL A 572 18.72 -7.73 2.19
N LEU A 573 19.47 -6.67 1.85
CA LEU A 573 20.58 -6.15 2.65
C LEU A 573 20.12 -5.72 4.05
N GLN A 574 19.07 -4.90 4.13
CA GLN A 574 18.58 -4.39 5.40
C GLN A 574 17.97 -5.49 6.26
N THR A 575 17.21 -6.40 5.66
CA THR A 575 16.62 -7.53 6.41
C THR A 575 17.68 -8.44 6.99
N THR A 576 18.72 -8.75 6.20
CA THR A 576 19.84 -9.60 6.67
C THR A 576 20.63 -8.90 7.79
N LEU A 577 20.84 -7.59 7.66
CA LEU A 577 21.47 -6.79 8.73
C LEU A 577 20.62 -6.78 10.00
N CYS A 578 19.30 -6.64 9.89
CA CYS A 578 18.38 -6.70 11.03
C CYS A 578 18.35 -8.08 11.69
N LEU A 579 18.49 -9.16 10.91
CA LEU A 579 18.63 -10.51 11.45
C LEU A 579 19.90 -10.63 12.34
N VAL A 580 21.03 -10.10 11.89
CA VAL A 580 22.26 -10.09 12.69
C VAL A 580 22.11 -9.22 13.94
N MET A 581 21.52 -8.04 13.82
CA MET A 581 21.22 -7.17 14.97
C MET A 581 20.31 -7.86 15.98
N TYR A 582 19.32 -8.61 15.51
CA TYR A 582 18.48 -9.41 16.39
C TYR A 582 19.27 -10.51 17.10
N GLU A 583 20.06 -11.31 16.36
CA GLU A 583 20.87 -12.39 16.96
C GLU A 583 21.85 -11.89 18.00
N THR A 584 22.41 -10.69 17.82
CA THR A 584 23.33 -10.04 18.77
C THR A 584 22.63 -9.24 19.88
N ASP A 585 21.29 -9.36 20.00
CA ASP A 585 20.46 -8.70 21.01
C ASP A 585 20.40 -7.16 20.91
N ALA A 586 20.73 -6.59 19.75
CA ALA A 586 20.58 -5.17 19.46
C ALA A 586 19.12 -4.83 19.05
N LEU A 587 18.16 -5.15 19.93
CA LEU A 587 16.72 -5.18 19.63
C LEU A 587 16.15 -3.84 19.21
N GLU A 588 16.53 -2.73 19.88
CA GLU A 588 16.02 -1.39 19.57
C GLU A 588 16.46 -0.94 18.18
N GLN A 589 17.72 -1.20 17.81
CA GLN A 589 18.25 -0.87 16.49
C GLN A 589 17.56 -1.72 15.40
N ALA A 590 17.37 -3.02 15.68
CA ALA A 590 16.68 -3.93 14.78
C ALA A 590 15.22 -3.48 14.58
N GLN A 591 14.50 -3.15 15.67
CA GLN A 591 13.12 -2.68 15.63
C GLN A 591 12.95 -1.42 14.80
N HIS A 592 13.82 -0.42 15.03
CA HIS A 592 13.76 0.85 14.29
C HIS A 592 13.95 0.62 12.80
N LYS A 593 14.99 -0.11 12.41
CA LYS A 593 15.25 -0.41 11.00
C LYS A 593 14.17 -1.28 10.33
N LEU A 594 13.66 -2.29 11.05
CA LEU A 594 12.58 -3.12 10.54
C LEU A 594 11.27 -2.35 10.38
N ALA A 595 10.99 -1.39 11.28
CA ALA A 595 9.80 -0.54 11.16
C ALA A 595 9.90 0.40 9.94
N GLU A 596 11.07 0.96 9.66
CA GLU A 596 11.34 1.72 8.43
C GLU A 596 11.21 0.84 7.17
N LEU A 597 11.68 -0.40 7.25
CA LEU A 597 11.66 -1.35 6.13
C LEU A 597 10.27 -1.95 5.87
N LEU A 598 9.42 -2.04 6.89
CA LEU A 598 8.13 -2.75 6.83
C LEU A 598 7.23 -2.33 5.67
N PRO A 599 7.00 -1.03 5.38
CA PRO A 599 6.20 -0.61 4.24
C PRO A 599 6.74 -1.16 2.93
N TYR A 600 8.04 -1.03 2.72
CA TYR A 600 8.70 -1.52 1.52
C TYR A 600 8.69 -3.06 1.44
N ALA A 601 8.92 -3.74 2.55
CA ALA A 601 8.86 -5.20 2.60
C ALA A 601 7.47 -5.73 2.23
N ARG A 602 6.43 -5.04 2.66
CA ARG A 602 5.04 -5.38 2.29
C ARG A 602 4.77 -5.28 0.79
N ASP A 603 5.40 -4.34 0.09
CA ASP A 603 5.08 -4.09 -1.30
C ASP A 603 6.02 -4.81 -2.28
N HIS A 604 7.32 -4.95 -1.93
CA HIS A 604 8.34 -5.36 -2.89
C HIS A 604 9.26 -6.52 -2.45
N ALA A 605 9.27 -6.91 -1.15
CA ALA A 605 10.23 -7.91 -0.69
C ALA A 605 9.88 -9.33 -1.16
N ALA A 606 10.91 -10.11 -1.45
CA ALA A 606 10.82 -11.55 -1.64
C ALA A 606 10.32 -12.26 -0.35
N PRO A 607 9.78 -13.49 -0.45
CA PRO A 607 9.24 -14.21 0.69
C PRO A 607 10.15 -14.28 1.91
N ASP A 608 11.46 -14.51 1.74
CA ASP A 608 12.42 -14.58 2.84
C ASP A 608 12.52 -13.25 3.61
N SER A 609 12.69 -12.13 2.91
CA SER A 609 12.75 -10.81 3.54
C SER A 609 11.42 -10.42 4.18
N LEU A 610 10.31 -10.83 3.59
CA LEU A 610 8.97 -10.57 4.13
C LEU A 610 8.75 -11.33 5.44
N ILE A 611 9.03 -12.64 5.47
CA ILE A 611 8.93 -13.49 6.66
C ILE A 611 9.85 -12.94 7.76
N THR A 612 11.12 -12.72 7.45
CA THR A 612 12.11 -12.26 8.43
C THR A 612 11.69 -10.92 9.05
N THR A 613 11.26 -9.94 8.22
CA THR A 613 10.82 -8.62 8.72
C THR A 613 9.65 -8.75 9.70
N HIS A 614 8.61 -9.49 9.34
CA HIS A 614 7.41 -9.58 10.17
C HIS A 614 7.62 -10.44 11.42
N VAL A 615 8.34 -11.58 11.29
CA VAL A 615 8.60 -12.47 12.42
C VAL A 615 9.51 -11.79 13.44
N LEU A 616 10.56 -11.08 13.01
CA LEU A 616 11.43 -10.36 13.95
C LEU A 616 10.69 -9.21 14.64
N LEU A 617 9.87 -8.43 13.92
CA LEU A 617 9.02 -7.40 14.54
C LEU A 617 8.02 -7.99 15.54
N ALA A 618 7.41 -9.12 15.19
CA ALA A 618 6.52 -9.83 16.09
C ALA A 618 7.27 -10.31 17.36
N ARG A 619 8.46 -10.88 17.22
CA ARG A 619 9.29 -11.31 18.37
C ARG A 619 9.69 -10.15 19.25
N ILE A 620 10.15 -9.05 18.68
CA ILE A 620 10.53 -7.85 19.45
C ILE A 620 9.30 -7.28 20.17
N ALA A 621 8.14 -7.20 19.50
CA ALA A 621 6.90 -6.78 20.14
C ALA A 621 6.50 -7.70 21.32
N TYR A 622 6.65 -9.02 21.15
CA TYR A 622 6.43 -9.99 22.22
C TYR A 622 7.36 -9.78 23.41
N LEU A 623 8.63 -9.54 23.15
CA LEU A 623 9.64 -9.28 24.19
C LEU A 623 9.39 -7.98 24.97
N HIS A 624 8.80 -6.98 24.33
CA HIS A 624 8.39 -5.73 24.95
C HIS A 624 6.98 -5.77 25.57
N ASP A 625 6.36 -6.95 25.67
CA ASP A 625 4.97 -7.17 26.13
C ASP A 625 3.90 -6.43 25.29
N ASP A 626 4.25 -6.00 24.06
CA ASP A 626 3.31 -5.44 23.09
C ASP A 626 2.54 -6.56 22.37
N ARG A 627 1.55 -7.12 23.07
CA ARG A 627 0.68 -8.18 22.51
C ARG A 627 -0.13 -7.73 21.30
N PRO A 628 -0.70 -6.52 21.28
CA PRO A 628 -1.36 -6.00 20.09
C PRO A 628 -0.42 -5.88 18.88
N GLY A 629 0.80 -5.42 19.08
CA GLY A 629 1.84 -5.35 18.04
C GLY A 629 2.18 -6.73 17.48
N TRP A 630 2.44 -7.70 18.34
CA TRP A 630 2.69 -9.10 17.97
C TRP A 630 1.55 -9.65 17.10
N MET A 631 0.29 -9.49 17.54
CA MET A 631 -0.88 -9.96 16.78
C MET A 631 -0.99 -9.26 15.42
N ARG A 632 -0.74 -7.95 15.37
CA ARG A 632 -0.83 -7.15 14.14
C ARG A 632 0.20 -7.59 13.11
N TYR A 633 1.47 -7.77 13.48
CA TYR A 633 2.51 -8.20 12.55
C TYR A 633 2.23 -9.60 11.98
N LEU A 634 1.75 -10.52 12.80
CA LEU A 634 1.39 -11.87 12.35
C LEU A 634 0.11 -11.89 11.50
N ALA A 635 -0.88 -11.05 11.80
CA ALA A 635 -2.07 -10.93 10.98
C ALA A 635 -1.76 -10.32 9.61
N ASP A 636 -0.87 -9.34 9.57
CA ASP A 636 -0.39 -8.74 8.32
C ASP A 636 0.37 -9.78 7.46
N LEU A 637 1.26 -10.54 8.06
CA LEU A 637 1.98 -11.62 7.37
C LEU A 637 1.03 -12.72 6.86
N ASP A 638 0.02 -13.11 7.64
CA ASP A 638 -1.01 -14.08 7.23
C ASP A 638 -1.79 -13.57 6.00
N GLN A 639 -2.21 -12.30 6.03
CA GLN A 639 -2.90 -11.69 4.89
C GLN A 639 -2.03 -11.68 3.62
N LEU A 640 -0.78 -11.28 3.74
CA LEU A 640 0.18 -11.25 2.62
C LEU A 640 0.45 -12.67 2.09
N GLY A 641 0.53 -13.66 2.97
CA GLY A 641 0.67 -15.07 2.60
C GLY A 641 -0.53 -15.59 1.81
N ARG A 642 -1.75 -15.19 2.18
CA ARG A 642 -2.97 -15.54 1.43
C ARG A 642 -2.99 -14.90 0.04
N ILE A 643 -2.63 -13.61 -0.05
CA ILE A 643 -2.55 -12.90 -1.33
C ILE A 643 -1.50 -13.57 -2.23
N ALA A 644 -0.33 -13.90 -1.69
CA ALA A 644 0.75 -14.55 -2.41
C ALA A 644 0.47 -16.03 -2.75
N GLY A 645 -0.51 -16.66 -2.11
CA GLY A 645 -0.73 -18.10 -2.17
C GLY A 645 0.46 -18.91 -1.66
N SER A 646 1.34 -18.33 -0.79
CA SER A 646 2.55 -18.95 -0.29
C SER A 646 2.28 -19.71 1.00
N THR A 647 2.37 -21.04 0.93
CA THR A 647 2.22 -21.92 2.11
C THR A 647 3.32 -21.65 3.13
N ARG A 648 4.54 -21.31 2.71
CA ARG A 648 5.66 -20.97 3.59
C ARG A 648 5.40 -19.72 4.43
N ILE A 649 4.91 -18.65 3.82
CA ILE A 649 4.57 -17.42 4.55
C ILE A 649 3.49 -17.69 5.59
N LEU A 650 2.44 -18.43 5.21
CA LEU A 650 1.36 -18.84 6.12
C LEU A 650 1.88 -19.74 7.25
N CYS A 651 2.70 -20.73 6.92
CA CYS A 651 3.33 -21.63 7.88
C CYS A 651 4.15 -20.85 8.92
N SER A 652 4.94 -19.87 8.49
CA SER A 652 5.78 -19.05 9.39
C SER A 652 4.95 -18.29 10.44
N THR A 653 3.73 -17.85 10.09
CA THR A 653 2.83 -17.23 11.08
C THR A 653 2.35 -18.20 12.13
N TRP A 654 2.05 -19.44 11.73
CA TRP A 654 1.62 -20.48 12.66
C TRP A 654 2.78 -20.99 13.53
N LEU A 655 3.99 -21.09 12.98
CA LEU A 655 5.18 -21.47 13.74
C LEU A 655 5.47 -20.45 14.85
N GLU A 656 5.38 -19.16 14.58
CA GLU A 656 5.60 -18.14 15.61
C GLU A 656 4.48 -18.13 16.67
N ARG A 657 3.22 -18.35 16.25
CA ARG A 657 2.11 -18.54 17.19
C ARG A 657 2.31 -19.77 18.08
N ALA A 658 2.77 -20.89 17.50
CA ALA A 658 3.09 -22.11 18.23
C ALA A 658 4.25 -21.89 19.21
N ARG A 659 5.32 -21.19 18.79
CA ARG A 659 6.46 -20.85 19.64
C ARG A 659 6.01 -20.10 20.89
N VAL A 660 5.28 -19.00 20.72
CA VAL A 660 4.81 -18.20 21.85
C VAL A 660 3.83 -18.97 22.74
N ALA A 661 2.91 -19.73 22.17
CA ALA A 661 1.98 -20.53 22.95
C ALA A 661 2.72 -21.63 23.77
N THR A 662 3.79 -22.19 23.23
CA THR A 662 4.65 -23.17 23.93
C THR A 662 5.40 -22.51 25.10
N LEU A 663 6.00 -21.33 24.87
CA LEU A 663 6.68 -20.56 25.92
C LEU A 663 5.71 -20.17 27.06
N GLU A 664 4.47 -19.85 26.73
CA GLU A 664 3.42 -19.54 27.71
C GLU A 664 2.76 -20.77 28.33
N LYS A 665 3.24 -21.97 28.02
CA LYS A 665 2.69 -23.25 28.50
C LYS A 665 1.22 -23.46 28.13
N ARG A 666 0.75 -22.83 27.07
CA ARG A 666 -0.61 -23.02 26.50
C ARG A 666 -0.55 -24.16 25.46
N LEU A 667 -0.31 -25.39 25.95
CA LEU A 667 0.07 -26.55 25.12
C LEU A 667 -0.98 -26.94 24.09
N ASP A 668 -2.28 -26.84 24.41
CA ASP A 668 -3.36 -27.12 23.46
C ASP A 668 -3.40 -26.11 22.31
N THR A 669 -3.20 -24.81 22.63
CA THR A 669 -3.10 -23.76 21.64
C THR A 669 -1.87 -23.94 20.75
N ALA A 670 -0.75 -24.32 21.37
CA ALA A 670 0.48 -24.59 20.68
C ALA A 670 0.35 -25.78 19.71
N ASP A 671 -0.30 -26.87 20.15
CA ASP A 671 -0.52 -28.04 19.31
C ASP A 671 -1.47 -27.75 18.13
N HIS A 672 -2.53 -26.97 18.36
CA HIS A 672 -3.39 -26.52 17.27
C HIS A 672 -2.59 -25.68 16.24
N ALA A 673 -1.77 -24.73 16.69
CA ALA A 673 -0.96 -23.91 15.81
C ALA A 673 0.09 -24.75 15.06
N MET A 674 0.70 -25.74 15.73
CA MET A 674 1.64 -26.67 15.09
C MET A 674 0.99 -27.53 14.01
N ARG A 675 -0.19 -28.08 14.26
CA ARG A 675 -0.93 -28.84 13.24
C ARG A 675 -1.25 -27.97 12.02
N SER A 676 -1.63 -26.72 12.25
CA SER A 676 -1.86 -25.77 11.15
C SER A 676 -0.59 -25.46 10.35
N ALA A 677 0.56 -25.33 11.03
CA ALA A 677 1.86 -25.16 10.37
C ALA A 677 2.25 -26.39 9.54
N GLU A 678 2.07 -27.59 10.09
CA GLU A 678 2.40 -28.86 9.43
C GLU A 678 1.56 -29.12 8.19
N GLN A 679 0.30 -28.70 8.17
CA GLN A 679 -0.55 -28.77 6.97
C GLN A 679 -0.06 -27.86 5.82
N LEU A 680 0.76 -26.88 6.14
CA LEU A 680 1.32 -25.90 5.20
C LEU A 680 2.81 -26.11 4.94
N SER A 681 3.35 -27.30 5.24
CA SER A 681 4.79 -27.58 5.24
C SER A 681 5.34 -28.17 3.93
N GLU A 682 4.59 -28.11 2.83
CA GLU A 682 5.02 -28.62 1.50
C GLU A 682 6.36 -28.04 1.02
N TRP A 683 6.72 -26.84 1.46
CA TRP A 683 7.95 -26.15 1.16
C TRP A 683 9.18 -26.69 1.94
N ASP A 684 8.96 -27.36 3.07
CA ASP A 684 10.04 -27.92 3.92
C ASP A 684 10.52 -29.27 3.36
N GLN A 685 11.32 -29.18 2.33
CA GLN A 685 11.82 -30.34 1.59
C GLN A 685 13.13 -30.84 2.19
N PRO A 686 13.36 -32.18 2.20
CA PRO A 686 14.60 -32.75 2.68
C PRO A 686 15.82 -32.24 1.89
N GLY A 687 16.75 -31.61 2.58
CA GLY A 687 17.98 -31.09 1.95
C GLY A 687 17.94 -29.63 1.59
N ILE A 688 16.78 -29.02 1.54
CA ILE A 688 16.58 -27.60 1.27
C ILE A 688 16.50 -26.84 2.59
N LEU A 689 17.24 -25.73 2.71
CA LEU A 689 17.24 -24.86 3.87
C LEU A 689 16.99 -23.41 3.45
N LEU A 690 15.75 -22.96 3.54
CA LEU A 690 15.37 -21.59 3.23
C LEU A 690 15.78 -20.66 4.37
N THR A 691 16.46 -19.57 4.07
CA THR A 691 17.18 -18.73 5.07
C THR A 691 16.27 -18.08 6.11
N ALA A 692 15.05 -17.70 5.76
CA ALA A 692 14.09 -17.14 6.71
C ALA A 692 13.59 -18.18 7.73
N ASN A 693 13.72 -19.47 7.43
CA ASN A 693 13.19 -20.58 8.22
C ASN A 693 14.27 -21.55 8.68
N ASP A 694 15.55 -21.19 8.63
CA ASP A 694 16.65 -22.09 8.95
C ASP A 694 16.62 -22.62 10.40
N VAL A 695 16.12 -21.82 11.35
CA VAL A 695 15.95 -22.18 12.77
C VAL A 695 14.47 -22.29 13.19
N ASP A 696 13.53 -22.09 12.26
CA ASP A 696 12.09 -22.12 12.51
C ASP A 696 11.37 -22.95 11.44
N THR A 697 11.61 -24.25 11.45
CA THR A 697 10.91 -25.22 10.61
C THR A 697 9.80 -25.93 11.40
N PRO A 698 8.84 -26.58 10.73
CA PRO A 698 7.84 -27.44 11.39
C PRO A 698 8.46 -28.48 12.30
N PHE A 699 9.59 -29.09 11.89
CA PHE A 699 10.33 -30.06 12.73
C PHE A 699 10.80 -29.40 14.04
N ILE A 700 11.48 -28.26 13.97
CA ILE A 700 12.00 -27.55 15.17
C ILE A 700 10.84 -27.12 16.09
N GLY A 701 9.76 -26.58 15.52
CA GLY A 701 8.56 -26.22 16.27
C GLY A 701 7.91 -27.41 16.98
N ARG A 702 7.79 -28.54 16.28
CA ARG A 702 7.25 -29.77 16.85
C ARG A 702 8.11 -30.33 17.97
N GLN A 703 9.44 -30.37 17.81
CA GLN A 703 10.36 -30.81 18.87
C GLN A 703 10.27 -29.91 20.11
N ARG A 704 10.23 -28.58 19.94
CA ARG A 704 10.02 -27.64 21.05
C ARG A 704 8.73 -27.93 21.82
N LEU A 705 7.64 -28.19 21.12
CA LEU A 705 6.35 -28.52 21.74
C LEU A 705 6.40 -29.88 22.46
N ASN A 706 6.95 -30.91 21.80
CA ASN A 706 7.08 -32.26 22.40
C ASN A 706 7.90 -32.25 23.69
N ILE A 707 8.99 -31.45 23.69
CA ILE A 707 9.81 -31.25 24.90
C ILE A 707 8.98 -30.57 25.99
N ALA A 708 8.22 -29.54 25.68
CA ALA A 708 7.37 -28.84 26.63
C ALA A 708 6.22 -29.73 27.17
N GLN A 709 5.76 -30.71 26.38
CA GLN A 709 4.78 -31.73 26.79
C GLN A 709 5.41 -32.90 27.58
N GLY A 710 6.74 -32.97 27.70
CA GLY A 710 7.45 -34.06 28.36
C GLY A 710 7.55 -35.35 27.55
N ILE A 711 7.17 -35.31 26.25
CA ILE A 711 7.24 -36.47 25.34
C ILE A 711 8.41 -36.37 24.33
N GLY A 712 9.24 -35.32 24.44
CA GLY A 712 10.37 -35.09 23.55
C GLY A 712 11.33 -36.26 23.52
N ASN A 713 11.81 -36.65 22.32
CA ASN A 713 12.81 -37.70 22.15
C ASN A 713 14.16 -37.06 21.81
N PRO A 714 15.18 -37.19 22.68
CA PRO A 714 16.53 -36.68 22.42
C PRO A 714 17.18 -37.24 21.15
N ASP A 715 16.91 -38.51 20.81
CA ASP A 715 17.52 -39.16 19.65
C ASP A 715 17.11 -38.51 18.32
N ASP A 716 15.83 -38.10 18.19
CA ASP A 716 15.34 -37.40 16.98
C ASP A 716 16.08 -36.09 16.79
N VAL A 717 16.25 -35.34 17.89
CA VAL A 717 16.95 -34.05 17.88
C VAL A 717 18.44 -34.25 17.62
N GLN A 718 19.04 -35.29 18.21
CA GLN A 718 20.45 -35.66 17.98
C GLN A 718 20.73 -36.06 16.54
N GLN A 719 19.81 -36.78 15.90
CA GLN A 719 19.92 -37.14 14.49
C GLN A 719 19.89 -35.90 13.60
N ALA A 720 18.93 -34.99 13.83
CA ALA A 720 18.82 -33.73 13.09
C ALA A 720 20.07 -32.83 13.31
N LEU A 721 20.60 -32.78 14.54
CA LEU A 721 21.85 -32.08 14.87
C LEU A 721 23.00 -32.63 14.07
N THR A 722 23.14 -33.95 14.00
CA THR A 722 24.21 -34.60 13.26
C THR A 722 24.14 -34.27 11.77
N GLN A 723 22.95 -34.29 11.18
CA GLN A 723 22.74 -33.90 9.78
C GLN A 723 23.10 -32.43 9.53
N ALA A 724 22.70 -31.51 10.43
CA ALA A 724 23.02 -30.09 10.32
C ALA A 724 24.52 -29.84 10.38
N LEU A 725 25.25 -30.56 11.26
CA LEU A 725 26.70 -30.47 11.36
C LEU A 725 27.41 -31.02 10.11
N GLN A 726 26.97 -32.17 9.58
CA GLN A 726 27.49 -32.74 8.33
C GLN A 726 27.34 -31.82 7.13
N ARG A 727 26.26 -30.99 7.12
CA ARG A 727 25.99 -30.01 6.07
C ARG A 727 26.56 -28.63 6.34
N ASN A 728 27.37 -28.47 7.37
CA ASN A 728 27.96 -27.19 7.79
C ASN A 728 26.90 -26.07 8.05
N GLN A 729 25.72 -26.44 8.56
CA GLN A 729 24.63 -25.55 8.92
C GLN A 729 24.74 -25.18 10.41
N LEU A 730 25.77 -24.41 10.76
CA LEU A 730 26.15 -24.24 12.17
C LEU A 730 25.15 -23.46 13.00
N ARG A 731 24.47 -22.47 12.40
CA ARG A 731 23.38 -21.74 13.07
C ARG A 731 22.22 -22.69 13.42
N ARG A 732 21.81 -23.53 12.49
CA ARG A 732 20.76 -24.55 12.71
C ARG A 732 21.24 -25.60 13.73
N ALA A 733 22.48 -26.04 13.63
CA ALA A 733 23.08 -26.98 14.57
C ALA A 733 23.10 -26.43 16.01
N LEU A 734 23.39 -25.15 16.18
CA LEU A 734 23.35 -24.50 17.51
C LEU A 734 21.91 -24.55 18.07
N LYS A 735 20.88 -24.20 17.26
CA LYS A 735 19.48 -24.26 17.68
C LYS A 735 19.05 -25.67 18.08
N LEU A 736 19.39 -26.68 17.27
CA LEU A 736 19.07 -28.08 17.56
C LEU A 736 19.80 -28.58 18.82
N ARG A 737 21.06 -28.15 19.06
CA ARG A 737 21.81 -28.50 20.27
C ARG A 737 21.12 -27.94 21.52
N LEU A 738 20.59 -26.72 21.49
CA LEU A 738 19.85 -26.16 22.61
C LEU A 738 18.54 -26.91 22.86
N LEU A 739 17.81 -27.32 21.81
CA LEU A 739 16.65 -28.20 21.97
C LEU A 739 17.03 -29.56 22.53
N LEU A 740 18.19 -30.11 22.13
CA LEU A 740 18.74 -31.34 22.72
C LEU A 740 19.02 -31.19 24.21
N VAL A 741 19.59 -30.07 24.65
CA VAL A 741 19.79 -29.76 26.08
C VAL A 741 18.44 -29.84 26.81
N LEU A 742 17.40 -29.20 26.28
CA LEU A 742 16.05 -29.20 26.90
C LEU A 742 15.40 -30.60 26.88
N ALA A 743 15.60 -31.37 25.82
CA ALA A 743 15.09 -32.76 25.73
C ALA A 743 15.77 -33.68 26.73
N LEU A 744 17.09 -33.58 26.92
CA LEU A 744 17.84 -34.32 27.92
C LEU A 744 17.43 -33.96 29.36
N GLU A 745 17.20 -32.66 29.61
CA GLU A 745 16.64 -32.19 30.88
C GLU A 745 15.27 -32.79 31.17
N ALA A 746 14.37 -32.78 30.19
CA ALA A 746 13.03 -33.39 30.33
C ALA A 746 13.11 -34.89 30.62
N ARG A 747 14.18 -35.58 30.16
CA ARG A 747 14.48 -37.00 30.43
C ARG A 747 15.26 -37.23 31.69
N LYS A 748 15.55 -36.20 32.49
CA LYS A 748 16.34 -36.26 33.73
C LYS A 748 17.78 -36.76 33.51
N GLN A 749 18.40 -36.31 32.43
CA GLN A 749 19.79 -36.56 32.08
C GLN A 749 20.60 -35.25 32.17
N PRO A 750 20.82 -34.71 33.41
CA PRO A 750 21.38 -33.38 33.58
C PRO A 750 22.90 -33.31 33.22
N VAL A 751 23.63 -34.41 33.31
CA VAL A 751 25.07 -34.43 32.99
C VAL A 751 25.27 -34.23 31.49
N GLU A 752 24.58 -35.03 30.69
CA GLU A 752 24.60 -34.96 29.24
C GLU A 752 24.07 -33.61 28.73
N ALA A 753 23.02 -33.08 29.40
CA ALA A 753 22.49 -31.75 29.10
C ALA A 753 23.53 -30.65 29.31
N LEU A 754 24.28 -30.67 30.40
CA LEU A 754 25.37 -29.72 30.66
C LEU A 754 26.54 -29.85 29.68
N GLU A 755 26.87 -31.08 29.25
CA GLU A 755 27.87 -31.31 28.18
C GLU A 755 27.42 -30.67 26.86
N GLN A 756 26.18 -30.91 26.43
CA GLN A 756 25.64 -30.30 25.21
C GLN A 756 25.57 -28.79 25.32
N LEU A 757 25.21 -28.24 26.47
CA LEU A 757 25.21 -26.80 26.70
C LEU A 757 26.61 -26.22 26.63
N THR A 758 27.61 -26.91 27.18
CA THR A 758 29.03 -26.52 27.06
C THR A 758 29.46 -26.41 25.60
N MET A 759 29.10 -27.43 24.79
CA MET A 759 29.39 -27.39 23.36
C MET A 759 28.65 -26.22 22.64
N ALA A 760 27.41 -25.93 23.02
CA ALA A 760 26.65 -24.81 22.50
C ALA A 760 27.29 -23.46 22.83
N LEU A 761 27.67 -23.26 24.11
CA LEU A 761 28.33 -22.05 24.59
C LEU A 761 29.68 -21.82 23.91
N ARG A 762 30.50 -22.92 23.78
CA ARG A 762 31.79 -22.86 23.08
C ARG A 762 31.62 -22.42 21.62
N ALA A 763 30.61 -22.91 20.94
CA ALA A 763 30.34 -22.55 19.53
C ALA A 763 29.82 -21.12 19.37
N ALA A 764 28.99 -20.64 20.29
CA ALA A 764 28.32 -19.37 20.19
C ALA A 764 29.09 -18.17 20.77
N SER A 765 29.92 -18.43 21.82
CA SER A 765 30.62 -17.38 22.57
C SER A 765 31.54 -16.50 21.70
N PRO A 766 32.38 -17.04 20.79
CA PRO A 766 33.26 -16.20 19.98
C PRO A 766 32.52 -15.41 18.87
N VAL A 767 31.33 -15.80 18.54
CA VAL A 767 30.57 -15.23 17.40
C VAL A 767 29.33 -14.43 17.80
N GLY A 768 28.90 -14.46 19.05
CA GLY A 768 27.88 -13.59 19.60
C GLY A 768 26.43 -13.98 19.30
N PHE A 769 26.11 -15.27 19.12
CA PHE A 769 24.71 -15.73 18.98
C PHE A 769 23.99 -15.69 20.33
N ILE A 770 23.37 -14.57 20.65
CA ILE A 770 22.69 -14.30 21.94
C ILE A 770 21.24 -14.74 21.90
N ARG A 771 20.46 -14.23 20.91
CA ARG A 771 19.01 -14.46 20.86
C ARG A 771 18.67 -15.93 20.62
N THR A 772 19.51 -16.67 19.93
CA THR A 772 19.33 -18.12 19.73
C THR A 772 19.18 -18.85 21.07
N PHE A 773 19.87 -18.39 22.14
CA PHE A 773 19.71 -18.92 23.53
C PHE A 773 18.48 -18.33 24.22
N LEU A 774 18.36 -17.00 24.25
CA LEU A 774 17.33 -16.30 25.02
C LEU A 774 15.91 -16.63 24.53
N ASP A 775 15.76 -16.90 23.25
CA ASP A 775 14.46 -17.23 22.64
C ASP A 775 13.88 -18.59 23.07
N GLU A 776 14.68 -19.46 23.71
CA GLU A 776 14.17 -20.70 24.32
C GLU A 776 13.61 -20.48 25.74
N GLY A 777 13.77 -19.27 26.28
CA GLY A 777 13.11 -18.79 27.49
C GLY A 777 13.61 -19.44 28.78
N MET A 778 12.74 -19.40 29.79
CA MET A 778 13.06 -19.83 31.16
C MET A 778 13.58 -21.27 31.30
N PRO A 779 13.11 -22.27 30.52
CA PRO A 779 13.65 -23.62 30.66
C PRO A 779 15.16 -23.68 30.39
N LEU A 780 15.64 -23.01 29.35
CA LEU A 780 17.05 -22.96 29.02
C LEU A 780 17.84 -22.08 30.02
N ALA A 781 17.27 -20.99 30.48
CA ALA A 781 17.86 -20.12 31.48
C ALA A 781 18.21 -20.87 32.78
N ALA A 782 17.31 -21.74 33.25
CA ALA A 782 17.53 -22.56 34.43
C ALA A 782 18.69 -23.56 34.26
N VAL A 783 18.88 -24.12 33.06
CA VAL A 783 20.03 -25.00 32.78
C VAL A 783 21.29 -24.17 32.72
N LEU A 784 21.25 -22.99 32.15
CA LEU A 784 22.39 -22.07 32.07
C LEU A 784 22.85 -21.60 33.46
N GLU A 785 21.93 -21.32 34.37
CA GLU A 785 22.24 -20.98 35.75
C GLU A 785 22.97 -22.14 36.44
N ARG A 786 22.49 -23.38 36.33
CA ARG A 786 23.15 -24.53 36.87
C ARG A 786 24.54 -24.74 36.25
N TRP A 787 24.64 -24.55 34.93
CA TRP A 787 25.91 -24.64 34.23
C TRP A 787 26.91 -23.63 34.79
N SER A 788 26.48 -22.37 34.99
CA SER A 788 27.34 -21.31 35.51
C SER A 788 27.83 -21.57 36.93
N VAL A 789 27.00 -22.21 37.78
CA VAL A 789 27.40 -22.64 39.13
C VAL A 789 28.38 -23.81 39.05
N THR A 790 28.10 -24.80 38.19
CA THR A 790 28.93 -26.04 38.08
C THR A 790 30.32 -25.77 37.54
N PHE A 791 30.42 -24.87 36.57
CA PHE A 791 31.68 -24.59 35.85
C PHE A 791 32.24 -23.19 36.18
N HIS A 792 31.86 -22.62 37.30
CA HIS A 792 32.33 -21.31 37.74
C HIS A 792 33.85 -21.21 37.75
N GLY A 793 34.41 -20.21 37.05
CA GLY A 793 35.86 -20.00 36.93
C GLY A 793 36.58 -20.94 35.95
N GLN A 794 35.87 -21.85 35.28
CA GLN A 794 36.43 -22.78 34.30
C GLN A 794 36.08 -22.37 32.85
N GLU A 795 35.36 -21.30 32.64
CA GLU A 795 34.83 -20.87 31.34
C GLU A 795 35.94 -20.77 30.29
N HIS A 796 37.04 -20.10 30.64
CA HIS A 796 38.17 -19.92 29.74
C HIS A 796 38.85 -21.27 29.38
N ALA A 797 38.97 -22.18 30.32
CA ALA A 797 39.53 -23.53 30.08
C ALA A 797 38.64 -24.36 29.15
N LEU A 798 37.32 -24.08 29.15
CA LEU A 798 36.36 -24.71 28.26
C LEU A 798 36.27 -24.01 26.89
N GLY A 799 37.02 -22.92 26.66
CA GLY A 799 37.02 -22.14 25.43
C GLY A 799 35.76 -21.24 25.30
N ILE A 800 35.27 -20.77 26.44
CA ILE A 800 34.04 -19.94 26.54
C ILE A 800 34.40 -18.59 27.16
N GLU A 801 33.94 -17.51 26.60
CA GLU A 801 34.12 -16.17 27.18
C GLU A 801 33.19 -15.98 28.38
N ALA A 802 33.69 -15.74 29.55
CA ALA A 802 32.92 -15.55 30.77
C ALA A 802 31.92 -14.39 30.64
N ARG A 803 32.30 -13.31 29.93
CA ARG A 803 31.41 -12.16 29.64
C ARG A 803 30.17 -12.58 28.84
N PHE A 804 30.28 -13.54 27.91
CA PHE A 804 29.17 -14.05 27.13
C PHE A 804 28.13 -14.75 28.02
N VAL A 805 28.59 -15.64 28.88
CA VAL A 805 27.73 -16.33 29.85
C VAL A 805 27.09 -15.35 30.82
N ALA A 806 27.87 -14.40 31.35
CA ALA A 806 27.33 -13.36 32.23
C ALA A 806 26.25 -12.51 31.54
N HIS A 807 26.47 -12.16 30.28
CA HIS A 807 25.46 -11.42 29.48
C HIS A 807 24.17 -12.23 29.28
N LEU A 808 24.27 -13.51 28.92
CA LEU A 808 23.11 -14.39 28.79
C LEU A 808 22.32 -14.48 30.09
N LEU A 809 23.01 -14.67 31.24
CA LEU A 809 22.38 -14.74 32.55
C LEU A 809 21.71 -13.43 32.95
N GLN A 810 22.37 -12.29 32.73
CA GLN A 810 21.82 -10.98 33.01
C GLN A 810 20.54 -10.72 32.22
N ARG A 811 20.56 -11.03 30.91
CA ARG A 811 19.40 -10.83 30.04
C ARG A 811 18.26 -11.82 30.34
N SER A 812 18.55 -13.04 30.72
CA SER A 812 17.52 -14.02 31.08
C SER A 812 16.81 -13.68 32.40
N GLN A 813 17.50 -13.01 33.35
CA GLN A 813 16.92 -12.56 34.62
C GLN A 813 16.24 -11.19 34.52
N GLY A 814 16.66 -10.33 33.57
CA GLY A 814 16.16 -8.98 33.36
C GLY A 814 14.99 -8.86 32.38
N GLU A 815 14.63 -9.91 31.68
CA GLU A 815 13.37 -9.94 30.95
C GLU A 815 12.24 -9.99 31.97
N PRO A 816 11.33 -8.99 32.03
CA PRO A 816 10.23 -9.02 32.98
C PRO A 816 9.49 -10.31 32.75
N ALA A 817 9.60 -11.20 33.72
CA ALA A 817 8.78 -12.38 33.76
C ALA A 817 7.32 -11.93 33.63
N SER A 818 6.75 -12.00 32.46
CA SER A 818 5.29 -12.01 32.26
C SER A 818 4.65 -13.18 33.06
N GLN A 819 5.46 -13.90 33.85
CA GLN A 819 5.06 -15.04 34.67
C GLN A 819 5.26 -14.88 36.18
N ALA A 820 5.95 -13.85 36.66
CA ALA A 820 6.24 -13.76 38.11
C ALA A 820 5.37 -12.74 38.85
N LYS A 821 4.16 -12.46 38.40
CA LYS A 821 3.09 -11.91 39.26
C LYS A 821 1.71 -12.37 38.76
N ARG A 822 1.50 -13.65 38.68
CA ARG A 822 0.26 -14.21 39.17
C ARG A 822 0.52 -14.61 40.63
N GLU A 823 0.78 -13.61 41.48
CA GLU A 823 0.30 -13.67 42.84
C GLU A 823 -1.19 -13.89 42.69
N GLU A 824 -1.68 -14.94 43.36
CA GLU A 824 -3.07 -15.15 43.68
C GLU A 824 -3.62 -13.92 44.40
N GLY A 825 -3.83 -12.85 43.62
CA GLY A 825 -4.78 -11.81 43.94
C GLY A 825 -6.16 -12.41 43.68
N PRO A 826 -7.18 -12.04 44.46
CA PRO A 826 -8.48 -12.72 44.41
C PRO A 826 -9.02 -12.76 42.97
N PRO A 827 -9.68 -13.83 42.52
CA PRO A 827 -10.12 -14.03 41.14
C PRO A 827 -11.24 -13.09 40.78
N SER A 828 -10.92 -11.84 40.33
CA SER A 828 -11.99 -10.93 39.86
C SER A 828 -11.55 -9.58 39.35
N SER A 829 -10.57 -9.50 38.48
CA SER A 829 -10.40 -8.30 37.66
C SER A 829 -11.08 -8.47 36.30
N LEU A 830 -12.07 -7.63 36.04
CA LEU A 830 -12.68 -7.55 34.72
C LEU A 830 -11.64 -7.02 33.71
N SER A 831 -11.62 -7.58 32.50
CA SER A 831 -10.82 -7.03 31.43
C SER A 831 -11.30 -5.62 31.03
N VAL A 832 -10.45 -4.81 30.39
CA VAL A 832 -10.82 -3.47 29.92
C VAL A 832 -12.09 -3.49 29.06
N ARG A 833 -12.25 -4.50 28.19
CA ARG A 833 -13.47 -4.69 27.39
C ARG A 833 -14.69 -5.09 28.21
N GLU A 834 -14.52 -5.95 29.18
CA GLU A 834 -15.61 -6.33 30.11
C GLU A 834 -16.05 -5.14 30.96
N LEU A 835 -15.12 -4.29 31.38
CA LEU A 835 -15.43 -3.05 32.09
C LEU A 835 -16.18 -2.05 31.20
N GLN A 836 -15.83 -1.92 29.92
CA GLN A 836 -16.54 -1.08 28.95
C GLN A 836 -17.98 -1.58 28.72
N VAL A 837 -18.17 -2.89 28.55
CA VAL A 837 -19.51 -3.50 28.46
C VAL A 837 -20.31 -3.21 29.73
N LEU A 838 -19.69 -3.34 30.89
CA LEU A 838 -20.34 -3.12 32.18
C LEU A 838 -20.71 -1.65 32.40
N ARG A 839 -19.90 -0.70 31.96
CA ARG A 839 -20.22 0.75 31.98
C ARG A 839 -21.44 1.08 31.11
N LEU A 840 -21.47 0.55 29.89
CA LEU A 840 -22.63 0.74 29.01
C LEU A 840 -23.87 0.07 29.57
N LEU A 841 -23.73 -1.09 30.23
CA LEU A 841 -24.82 -1.77 30.97
C LEU A 841 -25.36 -0.92 32.11
N ALA A 842 -24.48 -0.28 32.88
CA ALA A 842 -24.84 0.61 34.00
C ALA A 842 -25.56 1.88 33.52
N LEU A 843 -25.29 2.35 32.31
CA LEU A 843 -26.01 3.44 31.64
C LEU A 843 -27.37 2.98 31.05
N GLY A 844 -27.76 1.73 31.21
CA GLY A 844 -29.08 1.22 30.83
C GLY A 844 -29.21 0.70 29.39
N TYR A 845 -28.11 0.68 28.61
CA TYR A 845 -28.17 0.23 27.23
C TYR A 845 -28.51 -1.28 27.11
N ARG A 846 -29.30 -1.62 26.10
CA ARG A 846 -29.63 -3.02 25.75
C ARG A 846 -28.48 -3.69 25.01
N ASN A 847 -28.42 -5.01 24.97
CA ASN A 847 -27.32 -5.75 24.33
C ASN A 847 -27.10 -5.36 22.87
N ARG A 848 -28.16 -5.07 22.14
CA ARG A 848 -28.08 -4.59 20.76
C ARG A 848 -27.41 -3.21 20.67
N GLU A 849 -27.79 -2.29 21.53
CA GLU A 849 -27.22 -0.93 21.58
C GLU A 849 -25.76 -0.95 22.06
N ILE A 850 -25.43 -1.85 22.99
CA ILE A 850 -24.05 -2.09 23.42
C ILE A 850 -23.23 -2.65 22.25
N ALA A 851 -23.81 -3.60 21.50
CA ALA A 851 -23.18 -4.18 20.33
C ALA A 851 -22.88 -3.11 19.25
N GLU A 852 -23.84 -2.25 18.95
CA GLU A 852 -23.69 -1.14 18.01
C GLU A 852 -22.61 -0.14 18.48
N LYS A 853 -22.61 0.26 19.76
CA LYS A 853 -21.64 1.20 20.33
C LYS A 853 -20.22 0.65 20.43
N MET A 854 -20.06 -0.64 20.54
CA MET A 854 -18.78 -1.32 20.66
C MET A 854 -18.31 -1.99 19.38
N PHE A 855 -19.07 -1.87 18.29
CA PHE A 855 -18.81 -2.53 17.00
C PHE A 855 -18.62 -4.05 17.13
N LEU A 856 -19.52 -4.67 17.91
CA LEU A 856 -19.54 -6.11 18.19
C LEU A 856 -20.86 -6.73 17.71
N SER A 857 -20.90 -8.07 17.61
CA SER A 857 -22.17 -8.76 17.48
C SER A 857 -22.92 -8.84 18.82
N GLU A 858 -24.25 -8.87 18.80
CA GLU A 858 -25.05 -9.04 20.01
C GLU A 858 -24.69 -10.35 20.75
N LEU A 859 -24.29 -11.37 20.00
CA LEU A 859 -23.84 -12.66 20.57
C LEU A 859 -22.51 -12.48 21.33
N THR A 860 -21.62 -11.65 20.84
CA THR A 860 -20.34 -11.32 21.50
C THR A 860 -20.59 -10.55 22.80
N VAL A 861 -21.53 -9.59 22.80
CA VAL A 861 -21.92 -8.87 24.02
C VAL A 861 -22.55 -9.82 25.05
N LYS A 862 -23.43 -10.75 24.64
CA LYS A 862 -23.97 -11.80 25.53
C LYS A 862 -22.87 -12.69 26.13
N SER A 863 -21.83 -13.00 25.34
CA SER A 863 -20.66 -13.76 25.82
C SER A 863 -19.87 -12.97 26.88
N HIS A 864 -19.62 -11.66 26.63
CA HIS A 864 -18.97 -10.80 27.62
C HIS A 864 -19.79 -10.70 28.92
N LEU A 865 -21.10 -10.51 28.81
CA LEU A 865 -21.98 -10.46 29.99
C LEU A 865 -21.99 -11.75 30.81
N ARG A 866 -21.93 -12.92 30.15
CA ARG A 866 -21.79 -14.21 30.87
C ARG A 866 -20.47 -14.28 31.64
N LYS A 867 -19.36 -13.84 31.01
CA LYS A 867 -18.04 -13.80 31.66
C LYS A 867 -18.00 -12.78 32.80
N ILE A 868 -18.63 -11.61 32.65
CA ILE A 868 -18.76 -10.60 33.69
C ILE A 868 -19.54 -11.16 34.87
N ASN A 869 -20.70 -11.75 34.62
CA ASN A 869 -21.53 -12.36 35.68
C ASN A 869 -20.78 -13.46 36.42
N SER A 870 -20.09 -14.35 35.70
CA SER A 870 -19.26 -15.40 36.30
C SER A 870 -18.14 -14.85 37.15
N LYS A 871 -17.42 -13.79 36.69
CA LYS A 871 -16.30 -13.15 37.40
C LYS A 871 -16.78 -12.39 38.65
N LEU A 872 -17.97 -11.80 38.58
CA LEU A 872 -18.55 -11.03 39.68
C LEU A 872 -19.34 -11.90 40.66
N GLY A 873 -19.64 -13.15 40.29
CA GLY A 873 -20.58 -14.00 41.04
C GLY A 873 -22.02 -13.50 40.97
N ALA A 874 -22.37 -12.76 39.90
CA ALA A 874 -23.68 -12.14 39.75
C ALA A 874 -24.67 -13.10 39.03
N GLY A 875 -25.91 -13.23 39.54
CA GLY A 875 -26.96 -14.00 38.91
C GLY A 875 -27.62 -13.29 37.72
N GLY A 876 -27.33 -12.03 37.50
CA GLY A 876 -27.93 -11.26 36.42
C GLY A 876 -27.32 -9.87 36.21
N ARG A 877 -27.79 -9.18 35.13
CA ARG A 877 -27.25 -7.87 34.69
C ARG A 877 -27.34 -6.78 35.78
N THR A 878 -28.44 -6.73 36.52
CA THR A 878 -28.68 -5.70 37.53
C THR A 878 -27.76 -5.91 38.73
N GLU A 879 -27.58 -7.14 39.14
CA GLU A 879 -26.70 -7.55 40.22
C GLU A 879 -25.22 -7.31 39.86
N ALA A 880 -24.82 -7.57 38.63
CA ALA A 880 -23.48 -7.30 38.15
C ALA A 880 -23.14 -5.79 38.24
N VAL A 881 -24.08 -4.92 37.89
CA VAL A 881 -23.93 -3.46 38.00
C VAL A 881 -23.85 -3.03 39.46
N SER A 882 -24.69 -3.62 40.33
CA SER A 882 -24.72 -3.34 41.77
C SER A 882 -23.40 -3.71 42.45
N ILE A 883 -22.88 -4.91 42.16
CA ILE A 883 -21.60 -5.41 42.70
C ILE A 883 -20.45 -4.52 42.20
N ALA A 884 -20.48 -4.12 40.93
CA ALA A 884 -19.44 -3.26 40.35
C ALA A 884 -19.42 -1.85 40.96
N ARG A 885 -20.58 -1.26 41.26
CA ARG A 885 -20.69 0.00 42.02
C ARG A 885 -20.16 -0.12 43.44
N THR A 886 -20.54 -1.19 44.14
CA THR A 886 -20.05 -1.43 45.53
C THR A 886 -18.54 -1.63 45.57
N ARG A 887 -17.93 -2.13 44.47
CA ARG A 887 -16.48 -2.31 44.36
C ARG A 887 -15.75 -1.07 43.81
N GLY A 888 -16.44 0.04 43.52
CA GLY A 888 -15.86 1.28 43.00
C GLY A 888 -15.36 1.17 41.55
N TRP A 889 -15.86 0.26 40.74
CA TRP A 889 -15.50 0.09 39.33
C TRP A 889 -16.39 0.88 38.37
N LEU A 890 -17.52 1.35 38.89
CA LEU A 890 -18.49 2.22 38.20
C LEU A 890 -18.83 3.38 39.14
N ASP A 891 -18.93 4.56 38.57
CA ASP A 891 -19.41 5.79 39.23
C ASP A 891 -20.94 5.70 39.50
#